data_2963d237bf862fa6515846132d3a4768
#
_entry.id   2963d237bf862fa6515846132d3a4768
#
_cell.length_a   1.000
_cell.length_b   1.000
_cell.length_c   1.000
_cell.angle_alpha   90.00
_cell.angle_beta   90.00
_cell.angle_gamma   90.00
#
_symmetry.space_group_name_H-M   'P 1'
#
loop_
_entity.id
_entity.type
_entity.pdbx_description
1 polymer ?
#
loop_
_entity_poly.entity_id
_entity_poly.type
_entity_poly.pdbx_seq_one_letter_code
_entity_poly.pdbx_strand_id
1 'polypeptide(L)'
;MDKRNQIIPKLLLALGIGSMPMVALQAKDIVWYDGSQAVSYHIQKKVDPVVKVACEMFASDMAAVTGKTAVKLQDEKTAAIRVIELDQASSSVKKKLGKMGFPVQELQKKIDGFYIAVRDHQIWIVGTNGRGAAYGLLELSRKAGVNPWIWWGDIVPKKQDRLVLDEAFTTLQGASVEYRGIFINDEDWSIRPWSNNFKGDTYKKVFQLLMRLRANAIWPAMHEGTTAFFKIPGAKAVADSCGIAIGSSHCEPLLRNNLDEWNVEKQGRYNYIINKDEVQKYWAGRLDEVKNSKGGNMLTIGMRGIHDGSMEGVKTMQEKFDGLQQVINDQQKLIRKHIGDPSKQTQVFIPYKEVLDIYNRGLKVPDYVTLMWCDDNYGYLTRLPDAQEQKRKGGGGIYYHLSYWGRPHDHLWLTTMQPGLIYKEMKEAYDHNVRKIWIVNVHDPKVAGYDLELFLDMAWNINCVNAHTVGDHYQAWLCRQFGDEVGQRLYPAMREFYRLCGERQPEFMGWTQVELDKKKYNRGLSPVTGSELSTTAFGNERERYLERYAIIASRVKDIESLVRPELKDAYFTAIKYPVLAAAAHTRKLLHGSEEAYQEIQELTHYYNKEIGNGKWNGLMDMQPRKLPVFDAPKGERIFVRMDSLAGNGKVVHPIEQDGTIARNAADYQEASKGAEAIDMLGHSMEAVSLPKNGTLSYDFDIAKDGDALLKVAVIPTQPNDKGDLRFSVSVDGAKPTGYSLKEAFRSEGWKLNVLRGQAVRDLKLTGLKRGKHRLVIKALDAHLIVDQWMIDSDMNRRFYLFPVK
;
A
#
# COMPACT_ATOMS: atom_id res chain seq x y z
N MET A 1 -33.86 -11.47 -13.55
CA MET A 1 -34.24 -11.58 -14.97
C MET A 1 -33.49 -10.51 -15.71
N ASP A 2 -32.46 -10.86 -16.13
CA ASP A 2 -31.59 -10.72 -17.28
C ASP A 2 -32.00 -9.66 -18.32
N LYS A 3 -31.20 -8.57 -18.37
CA LYS A 3 -31.14 -7.62 -19.48
C LYS A 3 -29.74 -7.00 -19.57
N ARG A 4 -28.72 -7.80 -19.72
CA ARG A 4 -27.39 -7.31 -20.12
C ARG A 4 -26.82 -8.18 -21.24
N ASN A 5 -27.51 -8.23 -22.38
CA ASN A 5 -26.93 -8.69 -23.63
C ASN A 5 -27.77 -8.10 -24.74
N GLN A 6 -27.32 -7.00 -25.32
CA GLN A 6 -27.57 -6.60 -26.71
C GLN A 6 -27.23 -5.12 -26.86
N ILE A 7 -26.09 -4.83 -27.45
CA ILE A 7 -25.92 -3.73 -28.43
C ILE A 7 -24.58 -4.01 -29.14
N ILE A 8 -24.66 -4.72 -30.25
CA ILE A 8 -23.70 -4.64 -31.34
C ILE A 8 -24.43 -3.93 -32.47
N PRO A 9 -24.01 -2.76 -32.94
CA PRO A 9 -24.54 -2.22 -34.18
C PRO A 9 -23.82 -2.86 -35.38
N LYS A 10 -24.58 -3.63 -36.15
CA LYS A 10 -24.21 -3.95 -37.52
C LYS A 10 -24.29 -2.66 -38.36
N LEU A 11 -23.18 -2.23 -38.91
CA LEU A 11 -23.18 -1.39 -40.10
C LEU A 11 -22.33 -2.10 -41.16
N LEU A 12 -22.98 -2.82 -42.04
CA LEU A 12 -22.44 -3.27 -43.32
C LEU A 12 -22.60 -2.12 -44.30
N LEU A 13 -21.50 -1.55 -44.76
CA LEU A 13 -21.45 -0.84 -46.04
C LEU A 13 -20.43 -1.54 -46.92
N ALA A 14 -20.96 -2.21 -47.94
CA ALA A 14 -20.18 -2.83 -48.98
C ALA A 14 -19.64 -1.73 -49.92
N LEU A 15 -18.32 -1.65 -50.03
CA LEU A 15 -17.64 -1.10 -51.21
C LEU A 15 -16.47 -2.02 -51.56
N GLY A 16 -16.64 -2.71 -52.66
CA GLY A 16 -15.60 -3.58 -53.21
C GLY A 16 -14.37 -2.80 -53.65
N ILE A 17 -13.23 -3.20 -53.10
CA ILE A 17 -11.91 -2.91 -53.68
C ILE A 17 -11.05 -4.15 -53.45
N GLY A 18 -10.37 -4.57 -54.50
CA GLY A 18 -9.56 -5.75 -54.72
C GLY A 18 -8.92 -6.43 -53.49
N SER A 19 -9.03 -7.73 -53.48
CA SER A 19 -8.30 -8.65 -52.59
C SER A 19 -6.81 -8.56 -52.89
N MET A 20 -6.08 -7.71 -52.18
CA MET A 20 -4.67 -8.00 -51.92
C MET A 20 -4.64 -9.06 -50.79
N PRO A 21 -3.85 -10.12 -50.94
CA PRO A 21 -3.67 -11.03 -49.83
C PRO A 21 -2.94 -10.28 -48.72
N MET A 22 -3.65 -10.04 -47.62
CA MET A 22 -3.04 -9.67 -46.35
C MET A 22 -2.17 -10.86 -45.95
N VAL A 23 -0.88 -10.83 -46.33
CA VAL A 23 0.10 -11.72 -45.72
C VAL A 23 0.08 -11.38 -44.26
N ALA A 24 -0.59 -12.20 -43.46
CA ALA A 24 -0.38 -12.21 -42.05
C ALA A 24 1.11 -12.46 -41.84
N LEU A 25 1.88 -11.43 -41.49
CA LEU A 25 3.23 -11.61 -40.98
C LEU A 25 3.04 -12.51 -39.73
N GLN A 26 3.36 -13.80 -39.90
CA GLN A 26 3.55 -14.67 -38.76
C GLN A 26 4.64 -14.03 -37.92
N ALA A 27 4.24 -13.58 -36.70
CA ALA A 27 5.20 -13.09 -35.70
C ALA A 27 6.26 -14.18 -35.54
N LYS A 28 7.51 -13.83 -35.84
CA LYS A 28 8.60 -14.77 -35.78
C LYS A 28 9.21 -14.67 -34.39
N ASP A 29 9.03 -15.75 -33.60
CA ASP A 29 9.58 -15.83 -32.26
C ASP A 29 11.09 -16.06 -32.31
N ILE A 30 11.83 -15.36 -31.46
CA ILE A 30 13.19 -15.78 -31.11
C ILE A 30 13.12 -16.75 -29.93
N VAL A 31 13.89 -17.81 -30.03
CA VAL A 31 14.09 -18.78 -28.95
C VAL A 31 15.37 -18.39 -28.23
N TRP A 32 15.22 -17.95 -26.96
CA TRP A 32 16.37 -17.59 -26.13
C TRP A 32 16.74 -18.67 -25.10
N TYR A 33 15.92 -19.73 -25.05
CA TYR A 33 16.21 -21.00 -24.39
C TYR A 33 15.44 -22.13 -25.07
N ASP A 34 16.10 -23.21 -25.42
CA ASP A 34 15.56 -24.38 -26.14
C ASP A 34 15.80 -25.72 -25.43
N GLY A 35 16.23 -25.67 -24.15
CA GLY A 35 16.54 -26.87 -23.39
C GLY A 35 17.97 -27.37 -23.59
N SER A 36 18.68 -27.01 -24.65
CA SER A 36 20.01 -27.55 -24.96
C SER A 36 21.11 -26.97 -24.08
N GLN A 37 21.20 -25.66 -23.99
CA GLN A 37 22.23 -24.93 -23.23
C GLN A 37 21.62 -23.97 -22.22
N ALA A 38 22.41 -23.53 -21.22
CA ALA A 38 22.00 -22.50 -20.29
C ALA A 38 21.75 -21.17 -21.01
N VAL A 39 20.81 -20.39 -20.52
CA VAL A 39 20.59 -19.00 -20.99
C VAL A 39 21.88 -18.22 -20.85
N SER A 40 22.27 -17.52 -21.92
CA SER A 40 23.52 -16.73 -21.92
C SER A 40 23.23 -15.24 -21.94
N TYR A 41 24.05 -14.46 -21.24
CA TYR A 41 23.97 -13.01 -21.22
C TYR A 41 25.35 -12.35 -21.28
N HIS A 42 25.39 -11.13 -21.80
CA HIS A 42 26.58 -10.26 -21.81
C HIS A 42 26.23 -8.92 -21.14
N ILE A 43 27.11 -8.41 -20.30
CA ILE A 43 27.09 -7.05 -19.78
C ILE A 43 28.33 -6.29 -20.19
N GLN A 44 28.22 -5.00 -20.40
CA GLN A 44 29.37 -4.15 -20.72
C GLN A 44 30.44 -4.20 -19.62
N LYS A 45 31.70 -3.85 -19.98
CA LYS A 45 32.86 -3.98 -19.07
C LYS A 45 32.69 -3.15 -17.77
N LYS A 46 32.12 -1.96 -17.89
CA LYS A 46 31.88 -1.07 -16.73
C LYS A 46 30.38 -0.95 -16.53
N VAL A 47 29.87 -1.38 -15.38
CA VAL A 47 28.48 -1.27 -14.94
C VAL A 47 28.42 -0.97 -13.46
N ASP A 48 27.31 -0.38 -13.02
CA ASP A 48 27.04 -0.20 -11.60
C ASP A 48 26.89 -1.54 -10.88
N PRO A 49 27.21 -1.62 -9.57
CA PRO A 49 27.09 -2.85 -8.78
C PRO A 49 25.69 -3.47 -8.84
N VAL A 50 24.61 -2.68 -8.91
CA VAL A 50 23.23 -3.16 -8.98
C VAL A 50 22.98 -4.05 -10.20
N VAL A 51 23.64 -3.80 -11.32
CA VAL A 51 23.55 -4.66 -12.51
C VAL A 51 24.13 -6.04 -12.25
N LYS A 52 25.23 -6.12 -11.49
CA LYS A 52 25.84 -7.40 -11.12
C LYS A 52 24.95 -8.20 -10.18
N VAL A 53 24.34 -7.54 -9.17
CA VAL A 53 23.34 -8.18 -8.31
C VAL A 53 22.13 -8.68 -9.09
N ALA A 54 21.65 -7.90 -10.04
CA ALA A 54 20.56 -8.33 -10.92
C ALA A 54 20.95 -9.53 -11.79
N CYS A 55 22.19 -9.62 -12.26
CA CYS A 55 22.70 -10.78 -12.98
C CYS A 55 22.73 -12.04 -12.09
N GLU A 56 23.16 -11.93 -10.83
CA GLU A 56 23.11 -13.05 -9.88
C GLU A 56 21.67 -13.51 -9.64
N MET A 57 20.74 -12.57 -9.45
CA MET A 57 19.31 -12.86 -9.30
C MET A 57 18.76 -13.54 -10.55
N PHE A 58 19.05 -13.01 -11.74
CA PHE A 58 18.62 -13.57 -13.02
C PHE A 58 19.17 -14.98 -13.25
N ALA A 59 20.44 -15.22 -12.91
CA ALA A 59 21.05 -16.54 -13.03
C ALA A 59 20.35 -17.57 -12.14
N SER A 60 20.02 -17.19 -10.90
CA SER A 60 19.21 -18.01 -9.99
C SER A 60 17.79 -18.23 -10.49
N ASP A 61 17.17 -17.19 -11.07
CA ASP A 61 15.81 -17.26 -11.65
C ASP A 61 15.79 -18.26 -12.81
N MET A 62 16.77 -18.20 -13.69
CA MET A 62 16.88 -19.16 -14.80
C MET A 62 17.08 -20.60 -14.29
N ALA A 63 17.88 -20.81 -13.25
CA ALA A 63 18.01 -22.11 -12.62
C ALA A 63 16.66 -22.60 -12.07
N ALA A 64 15.87 -21.71 -11.46
CA ALA A 64 14.55 -22.05 -10.95
C ALA A 64 13.57 -22.42 -12.10
N VAL A 65 13.60 -21.72 -13.22
CA VAL A 65 12.68 -21.92 -14.35
C VAL A 65 13.12 -23.04 -15.27
N THR A 66 14.42 -23.11 -15.63
CA THR A 66 14.94 -24.01 -16.68
C THR A 66 15.73 -25.20 -16.15
N GLY A 67 16.07 -25.20 -14.86
CA GLY A 67 16.99 -26.17 -14.26
C GLY A 67 18.48 -25.85 -14.55
N LYS A 68 18.79 -24.81 -15.32
CA LYS A 68 20.16 -24.41 -15.69
C LYS A 68 20.46 -22.97 -15.27
N THR A 69 21.52 -22.74 -14.53
CA THR A 69 21.96 -21.38 -14.13
C THR A 69 22.39 -20.61 -15.37
N ALA A 70 21.89 -19.39 -15.56
CA ALA A 70 22.31 -18.56 -16.68
C ALA A 70 23.79 -18.20 -16.61
N VAL A 71 24.46 -18.11 -17.77
CA VAL A 71 25.91 -17.93 -17.87
C VAL A 71 26.25 -16.59 -18.50
N LYS A 72 27.27 -15.92 -17.93
CA LYS A 72 27.83 -14.70 -18.53
C LYS A 72 28.86 -15.05 -19.60
N LEU A 73 28.70 -14.50 -20.80
CA LEU A 73 29.65 -14.64 -21.90
C LEU A 73 30.50 -13.37 -22.03
N GLN A 74 31.78 -13.56 -22.48
CA GLN A 74 32.67 -12.46 -22.80
C GLN A 74 32.39 -11.86 -24.17
N ASP A 75 32.02 -12.70 -25.13
CA ASP A 75 31.67 -12.23 -26.49
C ASP A 75 30.21 -11.78 -26.54
N GLU A 76 30.02 -10.49 -26.80
CA GLU A 76 28.71 -9.87 -26.93
C GLU A 76 27.86 -10.42 -28.07
N LYS A 77 28.48 -10.96 -29.11
CA LYS A 77 27.80 -11.42 -30.34
C LYS A 77 27.14 -12.78 -30.15
N THR A 78 27.67 -13.61 -29.28
CA THR A 78 27.18 -14.98 -29.05
C THR A 78 26.18 -15.07 -27.89
N ALA A 79 26.08 -14.03 -27.05
CA ALA A 79 25.14 -13.99 -25.94
C ALA A 79 23.68 -13.83 -26.42
N ALA A 80 22.75 -14.60 -25.85
CA ALA A 80 21.32 -14.46 -26.15
C ALA A 80 20.75 -13.11 -25.67
N ILE A 81 21.31 -12.57 -24.59
CA ILE A 81 20.85 -11.33 -23.94
C ILE A 81 22.02 -10.35 -23.83
N ARG A 82 21.78 -9.09 -24.19
CA ARG A 82 22.75 -7.99 -24.02
C ARG A 82 22.19 -6.95 -23.06
N VAL A 83 22.94 -6.62 -22.01
CA VAL A 83 22.56 -5.61 -21.02
C VAL A 83 23.50 -4.41 -21.14
N ILE A 84 22.93 -3.23 -21.35
CA ILE A 84 23.66 -1.97 -21.53
C ILE A 84 23.12 -0.94 -20.54
N GLU A 85 24.04 -0.26 -19.84
CA GLU A 85 23.78 0.88 -18.98
C GLU A 85 24.22 2.16 -19.70
N LEU A 86 23.29 3.05 -20.03
CA LEU A 86 23.57 4.25 -20.83
C LEU A 86 24.50 5.23 -20.12
N ASP A 87 24.42 5.37 -18.80
CA ASP A 87 25.28 6.30 -18.03
C ASP A 87 26.75 5.90 -18.13
N GLN A 88 27.04 4.62 -18.28
CA GLN A 88 28.40 4.08 -18.45
C GLN A 88 28.78 3.87 -19.92
N ALA A 89 27.85 4.03 -20.84
CA ALA A 89 28.07 3.81 -22.27
C ALA A 89 28.77 4.99 -22.93
N SER A 90 29.76 4.70 -23.81
CA SER A 90 30.43 5.73 -24.58
C SER A 90 29.50 6.39 -25.62
N SER A 91 29.86 7.59 -26.08
CA SER A 91 29.11 8.30 -27.12
C SER A 91 28.98 7.47 -28.41
N SER A 92 29.99 6.66 -28.76
CA SER A 92 29.95 5.76 -29.92
C SER A 92 28.88 4.65 -29.74
N VAL A 93 28.77 4.06 -28.55
CA VAL A 93 27.73 3.07 -28.22
C VAL A 93 26.34 3.69 -28.29
N LYS A 94 26.14 4.87 -27.70
CA LYS A 94 24.87 5.60 -27.77
C LYS A 94 24.45 5.92 -29.20
N LYS A 95 25.42 6.36 -30.04
CA LYS A 95 25.18 6.61 -31.49
C LYS A 95 24.84 5.32 -32.25
N LYS A 96 25.52 4.20 -31.93
CA LYS A 96 25.22 2.88 -32.52
C LYS A 96 23.79 2.45 -32.18
N LEU A 97 23.40 2.54 -30.92
CA LEU A 97 22.03 2.22 -30.48
C LEU A 97 20.97 3.07 -31.20
N GLY A 98 21.21 4.37 -31.35
CA GLY A 98 20.31 5.26 -32.12
C GLY A 98 20.17 4.82 -33.58
N LYS A 99 21.28 4.42 -34.26
CA LYS A 99 21.24 3.88 -35.64
C LYS A 99 20.48 2.55 -35.73
N MET A 100 20.44 1.76 -34.65
CA MET A 100 19.69 0.50 -34.57
C MET A 100 18.20 0.71 -34.21
N GLY A 101 17.74 1.96 -34.13
CA GLY A 101 16.34 2.29 -33.81
C GLY A 101 15.98 2.27 -32.33
N PHE A 102 16.96 2.28 -31.40
CA PHE A 102 16.67 2.41 -29.96
C PHE A 102 16.32 3.85 -29.61
N PRO A 103 15.28 4.10 -28.80
CA PRO A 103 14.81 5.44 -28.42
C PRO A 103 15.71 6.07 -27.36
N VAL A 104 17.02 6.22 -27.65
CA VAL A 104 18.04 6.63 -26.66
C VAL A 104 17.67 7.96 -25.96
N GLN A 105 17.20 8.96 -26.72
CA GLN A 105 16.87 10.28 -26.19
C GLN A 105 15.63 10.24 -25.28
N GLU A 106 14.63 9.45 -25.63
CA GLU A 106 13.43 9.28 -24.82
C GLU A 106 13.74 8.48 -23.55
N LEU A 107 14.52 7.39 -23.70
CA LEU A 107 14.94 6.57 -22.58
C LEU A 107 15.76 7.38 -21.56
N GLN A 108 16.64 8.27 -21.98
CA GLN A 108 17.44 9.12 -21.09
C GLN A 108 16.60 10.07 -20.22
N LYS A 109 15.35 10.34 -20.60
CA LYS A 109 14.40 11.14 -19.80
C LYS A 109 13.63 10.33 -18.77
N LYS A 110 13.69 9.00 -18.82
CA LYS A 110 12.98 8.11 -17.90
C LYS A 110 13.76 7.95 -16.59
N ILE A 111 13.07 8.04 -15.48
CA ILE A 111 13.62 7.76 -14.15
C ILE A 111 13.80 6.25 -14.01
N ASP A 112 15.04 5.79 -13.73
CA ASP A 112 15.40 4.37 -13.61
C ASP A 112 14.83 3.51 -14.77
N GLY A 113 14.73 4.10 -15.96
CA GLY A 113 14.03 3.50 -17.09
C GLY A 113 14.83 2.43 -17.82
N PHE A 114 14.13 1.60 -18.55
CA PHE A 114 14.71 0.62 -19.45
C PHE A 114 13.92 0.47 -20.75
N TYR A 115 14.62 0.03 -21.77
CA TYR A 115 14.05 -0.40 -23.03
C TYR A 115 14.48 -1.82 -23.34
N ILE A 116 13.55 -2.69 -23.67
CA ILE A 116 13.82 -4.05 -24.14
C ILE A 116 13.35 -4.17 -25.58
N ALA A 117 14.17 -4.74 -26.45
CA ALA A 117 13.82 -5.06 -27.83
C ALA A 117 14.64 -6.25 -28.35
N VAL A 118 14.09 -6.93 -29.32
CA VAL A 118 14.84 -7.93 -30.11
C VAL A 118 15.50 -7.25 -31.30
N ARG A 119 16.82 -7.44 -31.46
CA ARG A 119 17.61 -6.97 -32.61
C ARG A 119 18.71 -8.00 -32.91
N ASP A 120 18.91 -8.30 -34.15
CA ASP A 120 19.95 -9.23 -34.61
C ASP A 120 19.88 -10.60 -33.91
N HIS A 121 18.67 -11.13 -33.73
CA HIS A 121 18.37 -12.38 -32.99
C HIS A 121 18.84 -12.40 -31.52
N GLN A 122 19.05 -11.24 -30.91
CA GLN A 122 19.39 -11.09 -29.50
C GLN A 122 18.35 -10.23 -28.78
N ILE A 123 18.15 -10.48 -27.49
CA ILE A 123 17.37 -9.61 -26.60
C ILE A 123 18.31 -8.53 -26.08
N TRP A 124 17.97 -7.28 -26.37
CA TRP A 124 18.70 -6.13 -25.86
C TRP A 124 17.94 -5.45 -24.75
N ILE A 125 18.61 -5.27 -23.61
CA ILE A 125 18.13 -4.53 -22.46
C ILE A 125 19.01 -3.29 -22.32
N VAL A 126 18.42 -2.12 -22.48
CA VAL A 126 19.13 -0.84 -22.39
C VAL A 126 18.51 -0.05 -21.24
N GLY A 127 19.24 0.13 -20.14
CA GLY A 127 18.82 0.93 -18.99
C GLY A 127 19.32 2.35 -19.04
N THR A 128 18.58 3.32 -18.54
CA THR A 128 18.99 4.71 -18.39
C THR A 128 20.25 4.80 -17.51
N ASN A 129 20.24 4.05 -16.42
CA ASN A 129 21.27 3.92 -15.40
C ASN A 129 21.37 2.47 -14.92
N GLY A 130 22.17 2.20 -13.91
CA GLY A 130 22.33 0.85 -13.37
C GLY A 130 21.04 0.23 -12.86
N ARG A 131 20.15 1.01 -12.19
CA ARG A 131 18.85 0.52 -11.75
C ARG A 131 17.95 0.16 -12.93
N GLY A 132 17.90 1.02 -13.96
CA GLY A 132 17.11 0.74 -15.17
C GLY A 132 17.58 -0.54 -15.87
N ALA A 133 18.89 -0.75 -16.01
CA ALA A 133 19.44 -1.97 -16.58
C ALA A 133 19.10 -3.22 -15.75
N ALA A 134 19.19 -3.11 -14.41
CA ALA A 134 18.83 -4.16 -13.46
C ALA A 134 17.32 -4.51 -13.55
N TYR A 135 16.44 -3.52 -13.57
CA TYR A 135 15.00 -3.73 -13.69
C TYR A 135 14.61 -4.35 -15.03
N GLY A 136 15.28 -3.93 -16.12
CA GLY A 136 15.07 -4.55 -17.43
C GLY A 136 15.45 -6.03 -17.46
N LEU A 137 16.53 -6.41 -16.78
CA LEU A 137 16.93 -7.82 -16.67
C LEU A 137 15.93 -8.62 -15.80
N LEU A 138 15.46 -8.06 -14.68
CA LEU A 138 14.44 -8.68 -13.84
C LEU A 138 13.05 -8.70 -14.50
N GLU A 139 12.76 -7.77 -15.44
CA GLU A 139 11.55 -7.85 -16.26
C GLU A 139 11.61 -9.07 -17.19
N LEU A 140 12.80 -9.43 -17.70
CA LEU A 140 12.97 -10.65 -18.48
C LEU A 140 12.79 -11.91 -17.60
N SER A 141 13.19 -11.88 -16.33
CA SER A 141 12.83 -12.92 -15.34
C SER A 141 11.30 -13.08 -15.21
N ARG A 142 10.57 -11.95 -15.13
CA ARG A 142 9.09 -11.99 -15.11
C ARG A 142 8.51 -12.60 -16.38
N LYS A 143 9.07 -12.29 -17.56
CA LYS A 143 8.67 -12.89 -18.84
C LYS A 143 8.94 -14.40 -18.90
N ALA A 144 9.96 -14.88 -18.19
CA ALA A 144 10.21 -16.30 -18.01
C ALA A 144 9.28 -16.97 -16.97
N GLY A 145 8.37 -16.25 -16.34
CA GLY A 145 7.44 -16.77 -15.35
C GLY A 145 7.90 -16.69 -13.89
N VAL A 146 8.94 -15.90 -13.61
CA VAL A 146 9.41 -15.67 -12.25
C VAL A 146 8.57 -14.61 -11.55
N ASN A 147 7.96 -14.97 -10.43
CA ASN A 147 7.19 -14.06 -9.61
C ASN A 147 8.12 -13.17 -8.76
N PRO A 148 7.84 -11.87 -8.55
CA PRO A 148 8.60 -11.02 -7.63
C PRO A 148 8.72 -11.60 -6.22
N TRP A 149 7.69 -12.29 -5.76
CA TRP A 149 7.59 -12.91 -4.43
C TRP A 149 8.22 -14.30 -4.35
N ILE A 150 9.01 -14.72 -5.35
CA ILE A 150 9.62 -16.06 -5.41
C ILE A 150 10.25 -16.51 -4.08
N TRP A 151 10.96 -15.63 -3.39
CA TRP A 151 11.58 -15.96 -2.09
C TRP A 151 10.69 -15.66 -0.90
N TRP A 152 10.10 -14.46 -0.84
CA TRP A 152 9.26 -14.00 0.28
C TRP A 152 7.88 -14.66 0.30
N GLY A 153 7.32 -14.94 -0.86
CA GLY A 153 6.02 -15.58 -1.02
C GLY A 153 6.08 -17.10 -1.17
N ASP A 154 7.27 -17.70 -1.15
CA ASP A 154 7.46 -19.15 -1.39
C ASP A 154 6.85 -19.60 -2.74
N ILE A 155 6.91 -18.73 -3.75
CA ILE A 155 6.35 -18.99 -5.08
C ILE A 155 7.34 -19.78 -5.93
N VAL A 156 7.01 -21.03 -6.20
CA VAL A 156 7.82 -21.89 -7.07
C VAL A 156 7.39 -21.70 -8.53
N PRO A 157 8.28 -21.20 -9.43
CA PRO A 157 7.92 -21.01 -10.83
C PRO A 157 7.70 -22.33 -11.53
N LYS A 158 6.83 -22.33 -12.55
CA LYS A 158 6.64 -23.50 -13.43
C LYS A 158 7.91 -23.71 -14.25
N LYS A 159 8.36 -24.97 -14.34
CA LYS A 159 9.50 -25.34 -15.21
C LYS A 159 9.14 -25.10 -16.68
N GLN A 160 10.12 -24.61 -17.43
CA GLN A 160 10.00 -24.31 -18.87
C GLN A 160 11.13 -25.00 -19.63
N ASP A 161 10.76 -25.77 -20.64
CA ASP A 161 11.73 -26.43 -21.56
C ASP A 161 12.13 -25.50 -22.72
N ARG A 162 11.34 -24.42 -22.92
CA ARG A 162 11.54 -23.46 -23.99
C ARG A 162 11.12 -22.06 -23.54
N LEU A 163 11.95 -21.06 -23.81
CA LEU A 163 11.62 -19.64 -23.61
C LEU A 163 11.69 -18.92 -24.96
N VAL A 164 10.59 -18.23 -25.27
CA VAL A 164 10.43 -17.49 -26.54
C VAL A 164 10.07 -16.03 -26.26
N LEU A 165 10.39 -15.18 -27.20
CA LEU A 165 9.97 -13.79 -27.24
C LEU A 165 9.66 -13.39 -28.67
N ASP A 166 8.55 -12.70 -28.87
CA ASP A 166 8.20 -12.17 -30.20
C ASP A 166 9.31 -11.26 -30.71
N GLU A 167 9.78 -11.47 -31.97
CA GLU A 167 10.84 -10.67 -32.59
C GLU A 167 10.44 -9.18 -32.71
N ALA A 168 9.15 -8.86 -32.75
CA ALA A 168 8.63 -7.51 -32.75
C ALA A 168 8.45 -6.91 -31.32
N PHE A 169 8.67 -7.72 -30.28
CA PHE A 169 8.49 -7.26 -28.90
C PHE A 169 9.38 -6.06 -28.58
N THR A 170 8.76 -5.01 -28.06
CA THR A 170 9.46 -3.86 -27.49
C THR A 170 8.72 -3.38 -26.24
N THR A 171 9.45 -2.86 -25.28
CA THR A 171 8.87 -2.16 -24.13
C THR A 171 9.80 -1.04 -23.68
N LEU A 172 9.22 0.14 -23.45
CA LEU A 172 9.89 1.30 -22.85
C LEU A 172 9.19 1.61 -21.52
N GLN A 173 9.89 1.43 -20.42
CA GLN A 173 9.37 1.66 -19.09
C GLN A 173 10.23 2.66 -18.31
N GLY A 174 9.67 3.26 -17.28
CA GLY A 174 10.37 4.13 -16.33
C GLY A 174 9.42 4.57 -15.22
N ALA A 175 9.99 4.94 -14.10
CA ALA A 175 9.22 5.25 -12.91
C ALA A 175 8.39 6.54 -13.03
N SER A 176 7.20 6.53 -12.47
CA SER A 176 6.35 7.71 -12.27
C SER A 176 6.78 8.54 -11.06
N VAL A 177 7.40 7.91 -10.07
CA VAL A 177 7.91 8.53 -8.83
C VAL A 177 9.41 8.26 -8.73
N GLU A 178 10.20 9.25 -8.33
CA GLU A 178 11.67 9.16 -8.34
C GLU A 178 12.21 8.20 -7.28
N TYR A 179 11.80 8.34 -6.01
CA TYR A 179 12.13 7.42 -4.93
C TYR A 179 10.90 6.65 -4.48
N ARG A 180 10.99 5.34 -4.47
CA ARG A 180 9.91 4.39 -4.22
C ARG A 180 10.40 3.36 -3.22
N GLY A 181 9.72 3.23 -2.08
CA GLY A 181 10.24 2.31 -1.08
C GLY A 181 9.34 2.07 0.10
N ILE A 182 9.89 1.37 1.06
CA ILE A 182 9.22 0.97 2.29
C ILE A 182 9.87 1.58 3.52
N PHE A 183 9.11 1.69 4.59
CA PHE A 183 9.62 1.85 5.94
C PHE A 183 9.30 0.60 6.73
N ILE A 184 10.34 -0.15 7.15
CA ILE A 184 10.17 -1.22 8.13
C ILE A 184 10.12 -0.54 9.49
N ASN A 185 8.92 -0.43 10.06
CA ASN A 185 8.69 0.36 11.27
C ASN A 185 8.17 -0.47 12.44
N ASP A 186 7.32 -1.45 12.19
CA ASP A 186 6.56 -2.13 13.22
C ASP A 186 7.09 -3.55 13.45
N GLU A 187 8.41 -3.69 13.53
CA GLU A 187 9.13 -4.94 13.43
C GLU A 187 9.20 -5.78 14.72
N ASP A 188 8.72 -5.28 15.85
CA ASP A 188 8.99 -5.81 17.20
C ASP A 188 8.58 -7.27 17.41
N TRP A 189 7.59 -7.76 16.70
CA TRP A 189 7.00 -9.10 16.87
C TRP A 189 6.92 -9.92 15.58
N SER A 190 7.52 -9.48 14.50
CA SER A 190 7.48 -10.12 13.19
C SER A 190 8.90 -10.27 12.64
N ILE A 191 9.28 -9.45 11.70
CA ILE A 191 10.54 -9.54 10.96
C ILE A 191 11.77 -9.48 11.90
N ARG A 192 11.73 -8.73 13.01
CA ARG A 192 12.84 -8.66 13.96
C ARG A 192 13.07 -9.98 14.69
N PRO A 193 12.11 -10.62 15.37
CA PRO A 193 12.32 -11.91 16.01
C PRO A 193 12.63 -13.01 15.00
N TRP A 194 11.96 -13.05 13.85
CA TRP A 194 12.26 -14.01 12.80
C TRP A 194 13.71 -13.91 12.30
N SER A 195 14.21 -12.70 12.04
CA SER A 195 15.54 -12.45 11.51
C SER A 195 16.65 -12.49 12.57
N ASN A 196 16.29 -12.69 13.83
CA ASN A 196 17.20 -12.56 14.97
C ASN A 196 17.88 -11.16 14.98
N ASN A 197 17.03 -10.13 15.07
CA ASN A 197 17.40 -8.72 15.21
C ASN A 197 18.14 -8.15 13.99
N PHE A 198 17.68 -8.45 12.80
CA PHE A 198 18.24 -8.00 11.51
C PHE A 198 19.75 -8.25 11.36
N LYS A 199 20.08 -8.87 10.25
CA LYS A 199 21.47 -9.08 9.80
C LYS A 199 21.61 -8.53 8.39
N GLY A 200 22.85 -8.43 7.91
CA GLY A 200 23.14 -8.04 6.54
C GLY A 200 22.38 -8.90 5.51
N ASP A 201 22.27 -10.20 5.76
CA ASP A 201 21.53 -11.12 4.87
C ASP A 201 20.01 -10.87 4.88
N THR A 202 19.44 -10.45 6.01
CA THR A 202 18.02 -10.05 6.07
C THR A 202 17.79 -8.85 5.18
N TYR A 203 18.60 -7.80 5.31
CA TYR A 203 18.50 -6.62 4.44
C TYR A 203 18.75 -6.97 2.98
N LYS A 204 19.70 -7.89 2.67
CA LYS A 204 19.90 -8.36 1.29
C LYS A 204 18.63 -8.96 0.70
N LYS A 205 17.90 -9.79 1.46
CA LYS A 205 16.61 -10.35 0.99
C LYS A 205 15.53 -9.30 0.82
N VAL A 206 15.46 -8.31 1.71
CA VAL A 206 14.55 -7.16 1.56
C VAL A 206 14.91 -6.37 0.30
N PHE A 207 16.17 -6.02 0.08
CA PHE A 207 16.59 -5.24 -1.08
C PHE A 207 16.38 -5.99 -2.39
N GLN A 208 16.59 -7.31 -2.44
CA GLN A 208 16.27 -8.13 -3.60
C GLN A 208 14.76 -8.11 -3.92
N LEU A 209 13.88 -8.13 -2.91
CA LEU A 209 12.44 -7.94 -3.12
C LEU A 209 12.15 -6.55 -3.69
N LEU A 210 12.72 -5.49 -3.10
CA LEU A 210 12.56 -4.12 -3.58
C LEU A 210 13.02 -3.97 -5.03
N MET A 211 14.16 -4.56 -5.42
CA MET A 211 14.59 -4.58 -6.81
C MET A 211 13.58 -5.27 -7.74
N ARG A 212 13.00 -6.40 -7.33
CA ARG A 212 11.96 -7.11 -8.10
C ARG A 212 10.68 -6.29 -8.24
N LEU A 213 10.33 -5.51 -7.22
CA LEU A 213 9.19 -4.59 -7.23
C LEU A 213 9.55 -3.20 -7.80
N ARG A 214 10.75 -3.05 -8.37
CA ARG A 214 11.24 -1.79 -8.96
C ARG A 214 11.28 -0.61 -7.99
N ALA A 215 11.40 -0.89 -6.70
CA ALA A 215 11.65 0.08 -5.66
C ALA A 215 13.15 0.34 -5.50
N ASN A 216 13.51 1.52 -5.00
CA ASN A 216 14.89 1.99 -4.91
C ASN A 216 15.24 2.68 -3.58
N ALA A 217 14.36 2.60 -2.58
CA ALA A 217 14.51 3.30 -1.32
C ALA A 217 14.04 2.47 -0.13
N ILE A 218 14.62 2.72 1.04
CA ILE A 218 14.17 2.15 2.32
C ILE A 218 14.40 3.13 3.47
N TRP A 219 13.48 3.16 4.41
CA TRP A 219 13.71 3.58 5.78
C TRP A 219 13.87 2.31 6.62
N PRO A 220 15.05 2.07 7.19
CA PRO A 220 15.32 0.85 7.94
C PRO A 220 14.57 0.77 9.27
N ALA A 221 14.51 -0.44 9.83
CA ALA A 221 14.00 -0.73 11.16
C ALA A 221 14.67 0.13 12.25
N MET A 222 13.88 0.57 13.25
CA MET A 222 14.32 1.57 14.22
C MET A 222 13.81 1.40 15.66
N HIS A 223 12.93 0.44 15.93
CA HIS A 223 12.31 0.33 17.25
C HIS A 223 13.30 -0.10 18.33
N GLU A 224 12.90 0.13 19.58
CA GLU A 224 13.68 -0.27 20.77
C GLU A 224 14.06 -1.75 20.69
N GLY A 225 15.35 -2.03 20.94
CA GLY A 225 15.92 -3.38 20.87
C GLY A 225 16.32 -3.81 19.44
N THR A 226 16.03 -3.01 18.41
CA THR A 226 16.52 -3.24 17.04
C THR A 226 17.89 -2.57 16.87
N THR A 227 18.84 -3.30 16.30
CA THR A 227 20.16 -2.74 15.96
C THR A 227 20.03 -1.72 14.84
N ALA A 228 20.56 -0.53 15.04
CA ALA A 228 20.56 0.53 14.03
C ALA A 228 21.22 0.06 12.73
N PHE A 229 20.63 0.38 11.59
CA PHE A 229 21.06 -0.08 10.26
C PHE A 229 22.56 0.10 10.00
N PHE A 230 23.11 1.26 10.36
CA PHE A 230 24.52 1.56 10.15
C PHE A 230 25.48 0.86 11.13
N LYS A 231 24.96 0.24 12.19
CA LYS A 231 25.73 -0.62 13.11
C LYS A 231 25.75 -2.08 12.63
N ILE A 232 24.89 -2.47 11.67
CA ILE A 232 24.83 -3.84 11.16
C ILE A 232 25.98 -4.04 10.15
N PRO A 233 26.91 -4.96 10.40
CA PRO A 233 28.03 -5.21 9.50
C PRO A 233 27.57 -5.53 8.08
N GLY A 234 28.11 -4.81 7.11
CA GLY A 234 27.83 -5.02 5.68
C GLY A 234 26.48 -4.47 5.16
N ALA A 235 25.53 -4.07 6.01
CA ALA A 235 24.20 -3.61 5.56
C ALA A 235 24.28 -2.44 4.57
N LYS A 236 25.12 -1.43 4.84
CA LYS A 236 25.32 -0.30 3.94
C LYS A 236 25.94 -0.70 2.60
N ALA A 237 26.93 -1.58 2.62
CA ALA A 237 27.57 -2.09 1.39
C ALA A 237 26.56 -2.89 0.53
N VAL A 238 25.68 -3.66 1.15
CA VAL A 238 24.60 -4.39 0.47
C VAL A 238 23.60 -3.39 -0.15
N ALA A 239 23.22 -2.33 0.57
CA ALA A 239 22.33 -1.27 0.03
C ALA A 239 22.96 -0.60 -1.19
N ASP A 240 24.24 -0.22 -1.11
CA ASP A 240 24.99 0.38 -2.22
C ASP A 240 25.07 -0.58 -3.43
N SER A 241 25.27 -1.89 -3.16
CA SER A 241 25.32 -2.90 -4.22
C SER A 241 23.97 -3.15 -4.88
N CYS A 242 22.89 -3.05 -4.15
CA CYS A 242 21.51 -3.19 -4.65
C CYS A 242 20.92 -1.88 -5.21
N GLY A 243 21.69 -0.77 -5.19
CA GLY A 243 21.22 0.54 -5.65
C GLY A 243 20.06 1.12 -4.80
N ILE A 244 20.00 0.77 -3.52
CA ILE A 244 18.95 1.21 -2.59
C ILE A 244 19.39 2.45 -1.82
N ALA A 245 18.62 3.53 -1.95
CA ALA A 245 18.81 4.75 -1.18
C ALA A 245 18.31 4.54 0.27
N ILE A 246 19.13 4.97 1.23
CA ILE A 246 18.78 4.89 2.66
C ILE A 246 18.23 6.22 3.11
N GLY A 247 17.06 6.20 3.71
CA GLY A 247 16.44 7.33 4.40
C GLY A 247 16.19 7.02 5.87
N SER A 248 15.51 7.93 6.53
CA SER A 248 15.09 7.78 7.92
C SER A 248 13.80 8.54 8.20
N SER A 249 13.09 8.15 9.24
CA SER A 249 11.80 8.72 9.59
C SER A 249 11.89 10.14 10.14
N HIS A 250 10.72 10.73 10.39
CA HIS A 250 10.55 12.08 10.94
C HIS A 250 11.17 12.29 12.34
N CYS A 251 11.43 11.24 13.11
CA CYS A 251 12.07 11.31 14.41
C CYS A 251 13.57 11.01 14.39
N GLU A 252 14.13 10.67 13.22
CA GLU A 252 15.51 10.24 13.04
C GLU A 252 16.28 11.14 12.05
N PRO A 253 16.58 12.38 12.42
CA PRO A 253 17.21 13.32 11.52
C PRO A 253 18.61 12.85 11.09
N LEU A 254 18.94 13.15 9.83
CA LEU A 254 20.26 12.92 9.23
C LEU A 254 20.72 11.47 9.34
N LEU A 255 19.80 10.50 9.11
CA LEU A 255 20.03 9.05 9.10
C LEU A 255 20.50 8.47 10.45
N ARG A 256 20.19 9.12 11.55
CA ARG A 256 20.49 8.61 12.89
C ARG A 256 19.31 7.81 13.45
N ASN A 257 19.61 6.69 14.10
CA ASN A 257 18.66 5.98 14.94
C ASN A 257 18.86 6.41 16.40
N ASN A 258 18.02 7.31 16.88
CA ASN A 258 18.19 7.93 18.19
C ASN A 258 17.96 6.95 19.36
N LEU A 259 17.26 5.81 19.13
CA LEU A 259 17.03 4.81 20.16
C LEU A 259 18.27 3.98 20.45
N ASP A 260 19.01 3.56 19.43
CA ASP A 260 20.15 2.67 19.55
C ASP A 260 21.50 3.41 19.53
N GLU A 261 21.57 4.59 18.90
CA GLU A 261 22.84 5.31 18.70
C GLU A 261 23.09 6.45 19.67
N TRP A 262 22.03 7.02 20.29
CA TRP A 262 22.20 8.10 21.28
C TRP A 262 22.32 7.54 22.70
N ASN A 263 23.46 7.79 23.34
CA ASN A 263 23.71 7.38 24.73
C ASN A 263 23.58 8.57 25.68
N VAL A 264 22.52 8.61 26.46
CA VAL A 264 22.21 9.72 27.39
C VAL A 264 23.27 9.88 28.47
N GLU A 265 23.88 8.78 28.97
CA GLU A 265 24.91 8.84 30.02
C GLU A 265 26.20 9.48 29.51
N LYS A 266 26.56 9.27 28.23
CA LYS A 266 27.80 9.79 27.63
C LYS A 266 27.61 11.13 26.95
N GLN A 267 26.45 11.34 26.31
CA GLN A 267 26.19 12.49 25.43
C GLN A 267 25.22 13.49 26.06
N GLY A 268 24.64 13.19 27.24
CA GLY A 268 23.59 13.99 27.88
C GLY A 268 22.23 13.86 27.20
N ARG A 269 21.29 14.69 27.60
CA ARG A 269 19.92 14.68 27.04
C ARG A 269 19.91 15.01 25.56
N TYR A 270 19.04 14.35 24.79
CA TYR A 270 18.78 14.66 23.39
C TYR A 270 17.90 15.93 23.28
N ASN A 271 18.47 17.05 23.68
CA ASN A 271 17.80 18.34 23.81
C ASN A 271 18.65 19.42 23.11
N TYR A 272 18.16 19.89 21.96
CA TYR A 272 18.89 20.83 21.12
C TYR A 272 19.08 22.21 21.75
N ILE A 273 18.21 22.59 22.69
CA ILE A 273 18.27 23.94 23.31
C ILE A 273 19.45 24.06 24.28
N ILE A 274 19.75 23.00 25.04
CA ILE A 274 20.77 23.00 26.07
C ILE A 274 22.00 22.14 25.75
N ASN A 275 21.93 21.28 24.73
CA ASN A 275 22.98 20.32 24.37
C ASN A 275 23.29 20.32 22.87
N LYS A 276 23.25 21.50 22.28
CA LYS A 276 23.35 21.73 20.83
C LYS A 276 24.63 21.13 20.23
N ASP A 277 25.77 21.34 20.86
CA ASP A 277 27.07 20.97 20.30
C ASP A 277 27.23 19.44 20.20
N GLU A 278 26.81 18.69 21.20
CA GLU A 278 26.84 17.21 21.15
C GLU A 278 25.85 16.65 20.13
N VAL A 279 24.66 17.24 20.00
CA VAL A 279 23.70 16.83 18.99
C VAL A 279 24.23 17.11 17.56
N GLN A 280 24.87 18.27 17.34
CA GLN A 280 25.49 18.58 16.05
C GLN A 280 26.66 17.64 15.73
N LYS A 281 27.52 17.34 16.71
CA LYS A 281 28.61 16.40 16.56
C LYS A 281 28.11 14.98 16.21
N TYR A 282 27.03 14.57 16.85
CA TYR A 282 26.37 13.29 16.59
C TYR A 282 25.87 13.23 15.12
N TRP A 283 25.19 14.27 14.64
CA TRP A 283 24.75 14.35 13.24
C TRP A 283 25.92 14.43 12.26
N ALA A 284 26.93 15.24 12.55
CA ALA A 284 28.11 15.39 11.70
C ALA A 284 28.84 14.06 11.46
N GLY A 285 28.98 13.25 12.50
CA GLY A 285 29.58 11.91 12.37
C GLY A 285 28.87 11.05 11.34
N ARG A 286 27.52 11.07 11.27
CA ARG A 286 26.78 10.33 10.25
C ARG A 286 26.99 10.91 8.86
N LEU A 287 26.96 12.22 8.71
CA LEU A 287 27.21 12.86 7.43
C LEU A 287 28.57 12.47 6.86
N ASP A 288 29.63 12.45 7.68
CA ASP A 288 30.96 12.00 7.26
C ASP A 288 30.98 10.52 6.82
N GLU A 289 30.24 9.66 7.52
CA GLU A 289 30.14 8.24 7.19
C GLU A 289 29.47 7.98 5.83
N VAL A 290 28.44 8.77 5.49
CA VAL A 290 27.62 8.52 4.30
C VAL A 290 27.97 9.37 3.08
N LYS A 291 28.93 10.28 3.16
CA LYS A 291 29.29 11.19 2.06
C LYS A 291 29.67 10.51 0.74
N ASN A 292 30.17 9.27 0.80
CA ASN A 292 30.59 8.49 -0.37
C ASN A 292 29.61 7.36 -0.72
N SER A 293 28.39 7.41 -0.22
CA SER A 293 27.36 6.40 -0.47
C SER A 293 27.02 6.31 -1.97
N LYS A 294 26.98 5.09 -2.52
CA LYS A 294 26.67 4.85 -3.94
C LYS A 294 25.19 4.57 -4.20
N GLY A 295 24.49 3.93 -3.25
CA GLY A 295 23.06 3.68 -3.35
C GLY A 295 22.20 4.94 -3.19
N GLY A 296 22.80 6.00 -2.63
CA GLY A 296 22.15 7.27 -2.33
C GLY A 296 21.70 7.38 -0.87
N ASN A 297 21.40 8.61 -0.47
CA ASN A 297 20.90 8.94 0.86
C ASN A 297 19.73 9.91 0.74
N MET A 298 18.73 9.78 1.62
CA MET A 298 17.67 10.75 1.81
C MET A 298 17.81 11.32 3.22
N LEU A 299 18.28 12.55 3.33
CA LEU A 299 18.57 13.19 4.60
C LEU A 299 17.29 13.81 5.17
N THR A 300 16.73 13.20 6.20
CA THR A 300 15.61 13.79 6.93
C THR A 300 16.13 14.97 7.75
N ILE A 301 15.50 16.13 7.56
CA ILE A 301 15.80 17.36 8.32
C ILE A 301 14.65 17.71 9.28
N GLY A 302 14.95 18.56 10.24
CA GLY A 302 14.08 18.83 11.38
C GLY A 302 14.52 18.01 12.58
N MET A 303 13.73 18.04 13.63
CA MET A 303 13.96 17.28 14.86
C MET A 303 12.66 17.05 15.59
N ARG A 304 12.51 15.87 16.15
CA ARG A 304 11.54 15.52 17.22
C ARG A 304 12.33 14.97 18.43
N GLY A 305 11.67 14.42 19.40
CA GLY A 305 12.32 13.71 20.49
C GLY A 305 12.76 12.29 20.10
N ILE A 306 13.30 11.57 21.06
CA ILE A 306 13.62 10.15 20.91
C ILE A 306 12.29 9.38 20.80
N HIS A 307 12.24 8.41 19.90
CA HIS A 307 11.12 7.49 19.71
C HIS A 307 9.75 8.18 19.53
N ASP A 308 9.61 8.97 18.49
CA ASP A 308 8.35 9.67 18.15
C ASP A 308 7.84 10.65 19.25
N GLY A 309 8.69 10.97 20.24
CA GLY A 309 8.42 12.00 21.23
C GLY A 309 8.47 13.40 20.66
N SER A 310 7.90 14.38 21.36
CA SER A 310 8.05 15.80 21.01
C SER A 310 9.46 16.29 21.31
N MET A 311 9.93 17.32 20.58
CA MET A 311 11.21 17.98 20.81
C MET A 311 11.35 18.41 22.27
N GLU A 312 12.45 18.06 22.90
CA GLU A 312 12.72 18.43 24.30
C GLU A 312 13.17 19.90 24.43
N GLY A 313 12.86 20.50 25.59
CA GLY A 313 13.31 21.85 25.94
C GLY A 313 12.43 22.98 25.41
N VAL A 314 11.35 22.67 24.69
CA VAL A 314 10.38 23.63 24.15
C VAL A 314 8.97 23.32 24.67
N LYS A 315 8.28 24.33 25.15
CA LYS A 315 6.94 24.18 25.77
C LYS A 315 5.86 24.87 24.98
N THR A 316 6.07 26.14 24.68
CA THR A 316 5.10 26.95 23.94
C THR A 316 5.22 26.70 22.43
N MET A 317 4.19 27.03 21.69
CA MET A 317 4.19 26.91 20.23
C MET A 317 5.27 27.81 19.59
N GLN A 318 5.55 28.98 20.18
CA GLN A 318 6.60 29.86 19.69
C GLN A 318 7.99 29.25 19.93
N GLU A 319 8.27 28.70 21.11
CA GLU A 319 9.53 28.01 21.38
C GLU A 319 9.74 26.81 20.46
N LYS A 320 8.68 26.04 20.16
CA LYS A 320 8.71 24.94 19.18
C LYS A 320 9.06 25.43 17.78
N PHE A 321 8.44 26.52 17.35
CA PHE A 321 8.71 27.14 16.05
C PHE A 321 10.16 27.61 15.96
N ASP A 322 10.63 28.41 16.92
CA ASP A 322 11.98 28.99 16.93
C ASP A 322 13.06 27.90 17.04
N GLY A 323 12.84 26.91 17.90
CA GLY A 323 13.73 25.76 18.08
C GLY A 323 13.85 24.93 16.80
N LEU A 324 12.73 24.59 16.16
CA LEU A 324 12.74 23.80 14.93
C LEU A 324 13.36 24.59 13.76
N GLN A 325 13.08 25.90 13.66
CA GLN A 325 13.70 26.75 12.64
C GLN A 325 15.22 26.82 12.81
N GLN A 326 15.70 26.92 14.05
CA GLN A 326 17.13 26.89 14.35
C GLN A 326 17.76 25.56 13.95
N VAL A 327 17.13 24.43 14.29
CA VAL A 327 17.57 23.09 13.91
C VAL A 327 17.74 22.98 12.40
N ILE A 328 16.72 23.35 11.63
CA ILE A 328 16.76 23.28 10.16
C ILE A 328 17.92 24.10 9.61
N ASN A 329 18.08 25.35 10.08
CA ASN A 329 19.15 26.27 9.62
C ASN A 329 20.54 25.68 9.92
N ASP A 330 20.72 25.07 11.08
CA ASP A 330 22.02 24.51 11.49
C ASP A 330 22.31 23.20 10.78
N GLN A 331 21.29 22.36 10.50
CA GLN A 331 21.43 21.16 9.67
C GLN A 331 21.86 21.51 8.24
N GLN A 332 21.36 22.60 7.66
CA GLN A 332 21.85 23.07 6.34
C GLN A 332 23.34 23.46 6.36
N LYS A 333 23.80 24.05 7.45
CA LYS A 333 25.23 24.37 7.62
C LYS A 333 26.08 23.11 7.77
N LEU A 334 25.61 22.13 8.55
CA LEU A 334 26.29 20.84 8.72
C LEU A 334 26.37 20.05 7.39
N ILE A 335 25.29 19.96 6.63
CA ILE A 335 25.30 19.32 5.32
C ILE A 335 26.31 20.00 4.39
N ARG A 336 26.32 21.33 4.34
CA ARG A 336 27.27 22.12 3.54
C ARG A 336 28.73 21.83 3.93
N LYS A 337 29.00 21.73 5.22
CA LYS A 337 30.36 21.52 5.76
C LYS A 337 30.86 20.08 5.48
N HIS A 338 30.01 19.07 5.64
CA HIS A 338 30.42 17.66 5.67
C HIS A 338 30.21 16.92 4.34
N ILE A 339 29.17 17.29 3.57
CA ILE A 339 28.84 16.62 2.29
C ILE A 339 29.04 17.57 1.10
N GLY A 340 28.72 18.85 1.24
CA GLY A 340 28.79 19.83 0.17
C GLY A 340 27.48 20.61 -0.01
N ASP A 341 27.20 21.08 -1.23
CA ASP A 341 26.03 21.90 -1.51
C ASP A 341 24.71 21.22 -1.10
N PRO A 342 23.98 21.77 -0.09
CA PRO A 342 22.73 21.17 0.37
C PRO A 342 21.67 21.05 -0.72
N SER A 343 21.65 21.98 -1.69
CA SER A 343 20.68 21.96 -2.78
C SER A 343 20.84 20.77 -3.75
N LYS A 344 21.99 20.10 -3.70
CA LYS A 344 22.31 18.91 -4.51
C LYS A 344 22.08 17.61 -3.76
N GLN A 345 21.70 17.68 -2.47
CA GLN A 345 21.42 16.51 -1.65
C GLN A 345 19.92 16.25 -1.60
N THR A 346 19.51 14.99 -1.68
CA THR A 346 18.13 14.62 -1.45
C THR A 346 17.80 14.82 0.03
N GLN A 347 16.97 15.77 0.32
CA GLN A 347 16.56 16.13 1.69
C GLN A 347 15.05 16.05 1.81
N VAL A 348 14.57 15.65 2.99
CA VAL A 348 13.16 15.44 3.29
C VAL A 348 12.80 16.16 4.57
N PHE A 349 11.72 16.93 4.55
CA PHE A 349 11.05 17.46 5.74
C PHE A 349 9.67 16.84 5.85
N ILE A 350 9.35 16.28 7.01
CA ILE A 350 8.11 15.51 7.23
C ILE A 350 7.27 16.25 8.27
N PRO A 351 6.26 17.04 7.86
CA PRO A 351 5.35 17.73 8.77
C PRO A 351 4.32 16.76 9.36
N TYR A 352 4.79 15.87 10.25
CA TYR A 352 3.99 14.83 10.86
C TYR A 352 3.46 15.26 12.23
N LYS A 353 2.20 14.95 12.53
CA LYS A 353 1.53 15.27 13.79
C LYS A 353 1.68 16.78 14.15
N GLU A 354 2.22 17.11 15.35
CA GLU A 354 2.41 18.48 15.82
C GLU A 354 3.34 19.34 14.93
N VAL A 355 4.21 18.72 14.17
CA VAL A 355 5.12 19.42 13.25
C VAL A 355 4.34 20.07 12.10
N LEU A 356 3.18 19.50 11.70
CA LEU A 356 2.31 20.11 10.70
C LEU A 356 1.74 21.46 11.19
N ASP A 357 1.36 21.56 12.47
CA ASP A 357 0.87 22.82 13.03
C ASP A 357 1.97 23.88 13.06
N ILE A 358 3.22 23.48 13.36
CA ILE A 358 4.38 24.38 13.35
C ILE A 358 4.66 24.85 11.91
N TYR A 359 4.60 23.92 10.94
CA TYR A 359 4.80 24.22 9.52
C TYR A 359 3.74 25.21 9.01
N ASN A 360 2.48 24.98 9.31
CA ASN A 360 1.37 25.84 8.90
C ASN A 360 1.45 27.28 9.48
N ARG A 361 2.25 27.51 10.53
CA ARG A 361 2.55 28.84 11.07
C ARG A 361 3.64 29.60 10.31
N GLY A 362 4.13 29.02 9.21
CA GLY A 362 5.08 29.67 8.31
C GLY A 362 6.55 29.31 8.55
N LEU A 363 6.82 28.14 9.11
CA LEU A 363 8.18 27.58 9.23
C LEU A 363 8.88 27.61 7.86
N LYS A 364 10.10 28.09 7.81
CA LYS A 364 10.87 28.22 6.56
C LYS A 364 11.67 26.95 6.30
N VAL A 365 11.22 26.18 5.33
CA VAL A 365 11.93 25.01 4.82
C VAL A 365 12.53 25.38 3.45
N PRO A 366 13.84 25.14 3.19
CA PRO A 366 14.46 25.49 1.91
C PRO A 366 13.70 24.89 0.72
N ASP A 367 13.58 25.68 -0.37
CA ASP A 367 12.77 25.32 -1.53
C ASP A 367 13.18 24.00 -2.23
N TYR A 368 14.45 23.62 -2.11
CA TYR A 368 15.00 22.38 -2.66
C TYR A 368 14.79 21.14 -1.77
N VAL A 369 14.21 21.30 -0.59
CA VAL A 369 13.85 20.20 0.31
C VAL A 369 12.47 19.65 -0.06
N THR A 370 12.36 18.34 -0.17
CA THR A 370 11.08 17.65 -0.41
C THR A 370 10.18 17.80 0.81
N LEU A 371 8.95 18.28 0.61
CA LEU A 371 7.91 18.22 1.64
C LEU A 371 7.19 16.86 1.55
N MET A 372 7.21 16.11 2.65
CA MET A 372 6.62 14.78 2.69
C MET A 372 5.34 14.78 3.53
N TRP A 373 4.20 14.66 2.87
CA TRP A 373 2.88 14.63 3.49
C TRP A 373 2.59 13.25 4.07
N CYS A 374 1.63 13.17 4.99
CA CYS A 374 1.29 11.92 5.68
C CYS A 374 -0.21 11.69 5.65
N ASP A 375 -0.60 10.42 5.75
CA ASP A 375 -1.96 10.02 6.11
C ASP A 375 -2.21 10.15 7.63
N ASP A 376 -3.39 9.72 8.08
CA ASP A 376 -3.78 9.71 9.48
C ASP A 376 -3.30 8.46 10.25
N ASN A 377 -2.41 7.67 9.67
CA ASN A 377 -1.89 6.36 10.08
C ASN A 377 -2.83 5.17 9.76
N TYR A 378 -4.00 5.43 9.19
CA TYR A 378 -4.99 4.40 8.83
C TYR A 378 -5.37 4.44 7.34
N GLY A 379 -4.52 5.07 6.53
CA GLY A 379 -4.67 5.11 5.08
C GLY A 379 -5.46 6.30 4.53
N TYR A 380 -5.92 7.23 5.35
CA TYR A 380 -6.67 8.42 4.91
C TYR A 380 -5.77 9.66 4.91
N LEU A 381 -5.57 10.29 3.77
CA LEU A 381 -4.75 11.50 3.67
C LEU A 381 -5.31 12.64 4.52
N THR A 382 -4.43 13.36 5.21
CA THR A 382 -4.81 14.48 6.08
C THR A 382 -4.62 15.83 5.41
N ARG A 383 -3.71 15.95 4.47
CA ARG A 383 -3.41 17.15 3.69
C ARG A 383 -2.52 16.80 2.50
N LEU A 384 -2.68 17.54 1.41
CA LEU A 384 -1.77 17.54 0.25
C LEU A 384 -1.24 18.94 -0.04
N PRO A 385 -0.20 19.10 -0.87
CA PRO A 385 0.40 20.39 -1.14
C PRO A 385 -0.58 21.33 -1.86
N ASP A 386 -0.57 22.58 -1.45
CA ASP A 386 -1.26 23.66 -2.17
C ASP A 386 -0.58 23.99 -3.51
N ALA A 387 -1.16 24.92 -4.28
CA ALA A 387 -0.67 25.30 -5.60
C ALA A 387 0.75 25.94 -5.58
N GLN A 388 1.19 26.51 -4.46
CA GLN A 388 2.53 27.07 -4.33
C GLN A 388 3.53 25.99 -3.89
N GLU A 389 3.13 25.14 -2.95
CA GLU A 389 3.93 24.00 -2.49
C GLU A 389 4.22 23.02 -3.64
N GLN A 390 3.28 22.81 -4.56
CA GLN A 390 3.45 21.99 -5.77
C GLN A 390 4.55 22.50 -6.71
N LYS A 391 4.93 23.78 -6.64
CA LYS A 391 5.96 24.40 -7.50
C LYS A 391 7.36 24.33 -6.90
N ARG A 392 7.52 23.80 -5.68
CA ARG A 392 8.81 23.70 -4.99
C ARG A 392 9.80 22.85 -5.78
N LYS A 393 11.07 23.27 -5.83
CA LYS A 393 12.14 22.52 -6.51
C LYS A 393 12.40 21.15 -5.89
N GLY A 394 12.25 21.03 -4.57
CA GLY A 394 12.37 19.76 -3.84
C GLY A 394 11.25 18.79 -4.11
N GLY A 395 10.14 19.25 -4.70
CA GLY A 395 8.96 18.44 -4.98
C GLY A 395 8.21 17.99 -3.74
N GLY A 396 7.24 17.09 -3.94
CA GLY A 396 6.43 16.50 -2.88
C GLY A 396 6.72 15.01 -2.67
N GLY A 397 6.57 14.56 -1.45
CA GLY A 397 6.62 13.16 -1.04
C GLY A 397 5.39 12.75 -0.23
N ILE A 398 5.17 11.46 -0.10
CA ILE A 398 4.13 10.86 0.75
C ILE A 398 4.72 9.77 1.64
N TYR A 399 4.35 9.81 2.91
CA TYR A 399 4.53 8.73 3.87
C TYR A 399 3.16 8.13 4.18
N TYR A 400 2.91 6.92 3.70
CA TYR A 400 1.63 6.23 3.74
C TYR A 400 1.71 4.99 4.64
N HIS A 401 0.60 4.56 5.24
CA HIS A 401 0.57 3.42 6.14
C HIS A 401 -0.26 2.26 5.60
N LEU A 402 0.36 1.08 5.46
CA LEU A 402 -0.33 -0.21 5.35
C LEU A 402 -0.38 -0.93 6.70
N SER A 403 0.40 -0.45 7.66
CA SER A 403 0.41 -0.88 9.06
C SER A 403 0.69 0.31 9.96
N TYR A 404 0.33 0.21 11.23
CA TYR A 404 0.57 1.27 12.21
C TYR A 404 0.80 0.73 13.62
N TRP A 405 1.91 1.14 14.20
CA TRP A 405 2.24 0.96 15.60
C TRP A 405 1.97 2.25 16.36
N GLY A 406 0.91 2.31 17.15
CA GLY A 406 0.65 3.54 17.88
C GLY A 406 -0.74 3.67 18.48
N ARG A 407 -1.11 4.91 18.76
CA ARG A 407 -2.37 5.26 19.42
C ARG A 407 -3.37 5.86 18.44
N PRO A 408 -4.65 5.60 18.64
CA PRO A 408 -5.30 4.93 19.80
C PRO A 408 -5.23 3.40 19.75
N HIS A 409 -5.01 2.77 18.60
CA HIS A 409 -4.94 1.33 18.41
C HIS A 409 -3.95 0.97 17.30
N ASP A 410 -3.24 -0.13 17.47
CA ASP A 410 -2.33 -0.65 16.46
C ASP A 410 -3.10 -1.31 15.31
N HIS A 411 -2.47 -1.32 14.13
CA HIS A 411 -2.93 -2.03 12.93
C HIS A 411 -1.74 -2.82 12.35
N LEU A 412 -1.54 -4.08 12.78
CA LEU A 412 -0.26 -4.76 12.63
C LEU A 412 -0.33 -6.24 12.29
N TRP A 413 -1.47 -6.89 12.52
CA TRP A 413 -1.56 -8.35 12.42
C TRP A 413 -1.67 -8.83 10.98
N LEU A 414 -2.66 -8.31 10.27
CA LEU A 414 -2.94 -8.65 8.87
C LEU A 414 -2.89 -7.37 8.02
N THR A 415 -2.59 -7.52 6.73
CA THR A 415 -2.71 -6.41 5.78
C THR A 415 -4.11 -6.43 5.17
N THR A 416 -4.90 -5.44 5.52
CA THR A 416 -6.35 -5.42 5.25
C THR A 416 -6.84 -4.08 4.70
N MET A 417 -5.92 -3.24 4.20
CA MET A 417 -6.26 -1.98 3.54
C MET A 417 -6.99 -2.26 2.22
N GLN A 418 -8.13 -1.60 1.99
CA GLN A 418 -8.83 -1.78 0.72
C GLN A 418 -7.98 -1.27 -0.46
N PRO A 419 -7.77 -2.08 -1.51
CA PRO A 419 -6.98 -1.67 -2.67
C PRO A 419 -7.49 -0.40 -3.36
N GLY A 420 -8.81 -0.18 -3.39
CA GLY A 420 -9.42 1.05 -3.90
C GLY A 420 -9.04 2.29 -3.09
N LEU A 421 -8.81 2.15 -1.77
CA LEU A 421 -8.31 3.25 -0.94
C LEU A 421 -6.85 3.57 -1.28
N ILE A 422 -5.99 2.56 -1.38
CA ILE A 422 -4.59 2.75 -1.79
C ILE A 422 -4.52 3.44 -3.15
N TYR A 423 -5.30 2.95 -4.12
CA TYR A 423 -5.39 3.55 -5.44
C TYR A 423 -5.78 5.03 -5.36
N LYS A 424 -6.89 5.33 -4.68
CA LYS A 424 -7.43 6.70 -4.65
C LYS A 424 -6.49 7.68 -3.97
N GLU A 425 -5.95 7.32 -2.82
CA GLU A 425 -5.06 8.19 -2.06
C GLU A 425 -3.73 8.44 -2.82
N MET A 426 -3.15 7.40 -3.41
CA MET A 426 -1.90 7.54 -4.16
C MET A 426 -2.09 8.26 -5.49
N LYS A 427 -3.20 8.05 -6.18
CA LYS A 427 -3.55 8.79 -7.40
C LYS A 427 -3.74 10.27 -7.10
N GLU A 428 -4.42 10.57 -6.00
CA GLU A 428 -4.65 11.95 -5.55
C GLU A 428 -3.34 12.65 -5.19
N ALA A 429 -2.47 11.98 -4.45
CA ALA A 429 -1.13 12.49 -4.14
C ALA A 429 -0.33 12.77 -5.43
N TYR A 430 -0.35 11.85 -6.38
CA TYR A 430 0.35 12.01 -7.66
C TYR A 430 -0.17 13.20 -8.47
N ASP A 431 -1.48 13.40 -8.50
CA ASP A 431 -2.13 14.49 -9.23
C ASP A 431 -1.84 15.87 -8.58
N HIS A 432 -1.53 15.88 -7.27
CA HIS A 432 -1.02 17.06 -6.55
C HIS A 432 0.51 17.23 -6.64
N ASN A 433 1.15 16.65 -7.66
CA ASN A 433 2.59 16.73 -7.91
C ASN A 433 3.47 16.11 -6.80
N VAL A 434 2.92 15.18 -6.02
CA VAL A 434 3.68 14.39 -5.04
C VAL A 434 4.35 13.22 -5.76
N ARG A 435 5.48 13.50 -6.43
CA ARG A 435 6.14 12.57 -7.38
C ARG A 435 7.63 12.34 -7.07
N LYS A 436 8.13 12.97 -6.00
CA LYS A 436 9.55 12.85 -5.66
C LYS A 436 9.84 11.62 -4.82
N ILE A 437 9.09 11.39 -3.74
CA ILE A 437 9.36 10.32 -2.78
C ILE A 437 8.04 9.69 -2.32
N TRP A 438 7.90 8.38 -2.50
CA TRP A 438 6.82 7.57 -1.92
C TRP A 438 7.40 6.52 -1.00
N ILE A 439 7.07 6.58 0.29
CA ILE A 439 7.46 5.58 1.29
C ILE A 439 6.20 5.04 1.95
N VAL A 440 6.08 3.73 2.01
CA VAL A 440 4.98 3.05 2.69
C VAL A 440 5.46 2.32 3.93
N ASN A 441 4.80 2.57 5.06
CA ASN A 441 5.02 1.86 6.31
C ASN A 441 4.50 0.43 6.20
N VAL A 442 5.36 -0.53 6.49
CA VAL A 442 5.03 -1.95 6.61
C VAL A 442 5.74 -2.53 7.82
N HIS A 443 5.03 -3.34 8.64
CA HIS A 443 5.68 -4.06 9.72
C HIS A 443 6.48 -5.25 9.16
N ASP A 444 5.96 -5.89 8.12
CA ASP A 444 6.58 -7.02 7.46
C ASP A 444 6.27 -7.02 5.96
N PRO A 445 7.30 -7.01 5.09
CA PRO A 445 7.07 -7.04 3.66
C PRO A 445 6.36 -8.30 3.18
N LYS A 446 6.52 -9.47 3.85
CA LYS A 446 5.84 -10.71 3.47
C LYS A 446 4.33 -10.62 3.72
N VAL A 447 3.93 -10.11 4.88
CA VAL A 447 2.51 -9.95 5.25
C VAL A 447 1.86 -8.85 4.42
N ALA A 448 2.59 -7.78 4.09
CA ALA A 448 2.09 -6.68 3.26
C ALA A 448 1.66 -7.12 1.85
N GLY A 449 2.33 -8.14 1.27
CA GLY A 449 1.88 -8.86 0.08
C GLY A 449 1.40 -7.99 -1.07
N TYR A 450 0.13 -8.19 -1.46
CA TYR A 450 -0.49 -7.50 -2.59
C TYR A 450 -0.56 -5.97 -2.40
N ASP A 451 -0.92 -5.50 -1.22
CA ASP A 451 -1.09 -4.05 -0.98
C ASP A 451 0.24 -3.30 -1.18
N LEU A 452 1.36 -3.91 -0.78
CA LEU A 452 2.70 -3.39 -1.06
C LEU A 452 3.01 -3.41 -2.57
N GLU A 453 2.67 -4.49 -3.27
CA GLU A 453 2.90 -4.57 -4.73
C GLU A 453 2.07 -3.52 -5.47
N LEU A 454 0.80 -3.33 -5.14
CA LEU A 454 -0.06 -2.30 -5.72
C LEU A 454 0.54 -0.89 -5.53
N PHE A 455 0.95 -0.57 -4.30
CA PHE A 455 1.57 0.73 -4.00
C PHE A 455 2.83 0.97 -4.85
N LEU A 456 3.71 -0.03 -4.97
CA LEU A 456 4.95 0.10 -5.74
C LEU A 456 4.74 0.03 -7.25
N ASP A 457 3.76 -0.73 -7.74
CA ASP A 457 3.39 -0.75 -9.15
C ASP A 457 2.83 0.61 -9.59
N MET A 458 2.00 1.28 -8.76
CA MET A 458 1.55 2.65 -9.01
C MET A 458 2.71 3.66 -8.98
N ALA A 459 3.66 3.51 -8.06
CA ALA A 459 4.85 4.36 -8.01
C ALA A 459 5.75 4.17 -9.24
N TRP A 460 5.79 2.96 -9.81
CA TRP A 460 6.48 2.68 -11.07
C TRP A 460 5.71 3.20 -12.28
N ASN A 461 4.42 2.87 -12.37
CA ASN A 461 3.56 3.32 -13.44
C ASN A 461 2.20 3.71 -12.87
N ILE A 462 1.97 5.01 -12.70
CA ILE A 462 0.71 5.52 -12.11
C ILE A 462 -0.54 5.11 -12.91
N ASN A 463 -0.38 4.74 -14.17
CA ASN A 463 -1.46 4.30 -15.04
C ASN A 463 -1.58 2.76 -15.11
N CYS A 464 -0.93 2.01 -14.22
CA CYS A 464 -1.08 0.55 -14.17
C CYS A 464 -2.49 0.12 -13.73
N VAL A 465 -3.19 0.99 -13.01
CA VAL A 465 -4.58 0.84 -12.58
C VAL A 465 -5.34 2.16 -12.78
N ASN A 466 -6.64 2.07 -12.88
CA ASN A 466 -7.57 3.20 -12.83
C ASN A 466 -8.76 2.84 -11.92
N ALA A 467 -9.67 3.77 -11.69
CA ALA A 467 -10.80 3.57 -10.78
C ALA A 467 -11.62 2.30 -11.03
N HIS A 468 -11.71 1.84 -12.28
CA HIS A 468 -12.52 0.68 -12.66
C HIS A 468 -11.73 -0.63 -12.77
N THR A 469 -10.40 -0.61 -12.63
CA THR A 469 -9.53 -1.77 -12.87
C THR A 469 -8.70 -2.18 -11.67
N VAL A 470 -9.00 -1.66 -10.48
CA VAL A 470 -8.30 -2.05 -9.24
C VAL A 470 -8.51 -3.54 -8.95
N GLY A 471 -9.75 -4.02 -9.10
CA GLY A 471 -10.07 -5.43 -8.94
C GLY A 471 -9.43 -6.32 -10.00
N ASP A 472 -9.36 -5.87 -11.25
CA ASP A 472 -8.66 -6.59 -12.33
C ASP A 472 -7.17 -6.76 -12.02
N HIS A 473 -6.53 -5.72 -11.48
CA HIS A 473 -5.13 -5.77 -11.05
C HIS A 473 -4.93 -6.80 -9.93
N TYR A 474 -5.85 -6.83 -8.97
CA TYR A 474 -5.80 -7.84 -7.90
C TYR A 474 -6.04 -9.25 -8.42
N GLN A 475 -7.04 -9.46 -9.28
CA GLN A 475 -7.28 -10.74 -9.91
C GLN A 475 -6.07 -11.22 -10.73
N ALA A 476 -5.44 -10.32 -11.49
CA ALA A 476 -4.22 -10.63 -12.23
C ALA A 476 -3.05 -11.00 -11.28
N TRP A 477 -2.96 -10.37 -10.11
CA TRP A 477 -2.00 -10.75 -9.09
C TRP A 477 -2.25 -12.17 -8.58
N LEU A 478 -3.49 -12.52 -8.23
CA LEU A 478 -3.86 -13.87 -7.81
C LEU A 478 -3.53 -14.93 -8.89
N CYS A 479 -3.81 -14.62 -10.16
CA CYS A 479 -3.47 -15.49 -11.28
C CYS A 479 -1.94 -15.66 -11.42
N ARG A 480 -1.16 -14.61 -11.23
CA ARG A 480 0.31 -14.72 -11.26
C ARG A 480 0.88 -15.53 -10.10
N GLN A 481 0.20 -15.54 -8.93
CA GLN A 481 0.63 -16.33 -7.79
C GLN A 481 0.31 -17.83 -7.96
N PHE A 482 -0.91 -18.16 -8.38
CA PHE A 482 -1.45 -19.51 -8.26
C PHE A 482 -1.89 -20.14 -9.58
N GLY A 483 -1.83 -19.42 -10.69
CA GLY A 483 -2.34 -19.81 -12.00
C GLY A 483 -3.76 -19.28 -12.26
N ASP A 484 -4.13 -19.18 -13.54
CA ASP A 484 -5.35 -18.48 -13.97
C ASP A 484 -6.62 -19.09 -13.37
N GLU A 485 -6.77 -20.42 -13.39
CA GLU A 485 -7.95 -21.08 -12.84
C GLU A 485 -8.12 -20.78 -11.33
N VAL A 486 -7.06 -20.96 -10.56
CA VAL A 486 -7.09 -20.72 -9.10
C VAL A 486 -7.33 -19.25 -8.82
N GLY A 487 -6.60 -18.35 -9.49
CA GLY A 487 -6.72 -16.91 -9.29
C GLY A 487 -8.12 -16.37 -9.60
N GLN A 488 -8.73 -16.80 -10.69
CA GLN A 488 -10.10 -16.43 -11.06
C GLN A 488 -11.14 -16.94 -10.04
N ARG A 489 -10.97 -18.17 -9.55
CA ARG A 489 -11.86 -18.74 -8.53
C ARG A 489 -11.72 -18.09 -7.15
N LEU A 490 -10.51 -17.65 -6.81
CA LEU A 490 -10.21 -16.94 -5.55
C LEU A 490 -10.77 -15.52 -5.52
N TYR A 491 -10.73 -14.82 -6.64
CA TYR A 491 -11.02 -13.38 -6.68
C TYR A 491 -12.33 -12.98 -5.98
N PRO A 492 -13.48 -13.66 -6.19
CA PRO A 492 -14.71 -13.29 -5.50
C PRO A 492 -14.62 -13.41 -3.97
N ALA A 493 -13.95 -14.44 -3.46
CA ALA A 493 -13.78 -14.63 -2.02
C ALA A 493 -12.83 -13.58 -1.42
N MET A 494 -11.76 -13.24 -2.13
CA MET A 494 -10.80 -12.25 -1.69
C MET A 494 -11.32 -10.81 -1.83
N ARG A 495 -12.16 -10.54 -2.84
CA ARG A 495 -12.88 -9.27 -2.94
C ARG A 495 -13.83 -9.09 -1.74
N GLU A 496 -14.54 -10.14 -1.36
CA GLU A 496 -15.39 -10.14 -0.17
C GLU A 496 -14.57 -10.01 1.14
N PHE A 497 -13.38 -10.62 1.21
CA PHE A 497 -12.47 -10.42 2.33
C PHE A 497 -12.11 -8.94 2.52
N TYR A 498 -11.71 -8.23 1.46
CA TYR A 498 -11.42 -6.79 1.53
C TYR A 498 -12.67 -5.96 1.86
N ARG A 499 -13.87 -6.39 1.42
CA ARG A 499 -15.12 -5.74 1.81
C ARG A 499 -15.36 -5.85 3.31
N LEU A 500 -15.26 -7.06 3.87
CA LEU A 500 -15.39 -7.31 5.31
C LEU A 500 -14.37 -6.52 6.12
N CYS A 501 -13.12 -6.46 5.64
CA CYS A 501 -12.08 -5.66 6.27
C CYS A 501 -12.37 -4.14 6.19
N GLY A 502 -12.94 -3.66 5.09
CA GLY A 502 -13.36 -2.26 4.95
C GLY A 502 -14.55 -1.91 5.85
N GLU A 503 -15.48 -2.84 6.06
CA GLU A 503 -16.58 -2.67 7.00
C GLU A 503 -16.10 -2.63 8.46
N ARG A 504 -15.18 -3.53 8.81
CA ARG A 504 -14.48 -3.54 10.10
C ARG A 504 -13.20 -4.35 9.98
N GLN A 505 -12.06 -3.72 10.19
CA GLN A 505 -10.81 -4.49 10.18
C GLN A 505 -10.82 -5.53 11.32
N PRO A 506 -10.29 -6.75 11.10
CA PRO A 506 -10.27 -7.79 12.11
C PRO A 506 -9.71 -7.34 13.46
N GLU A 507 -8.61 -6.59 13.45
CA GLU A 507 -7.94 -6.05 14.63
C GLU A 507 -8.79 -5.04 15.43
N PHE A 508 -9.78 -4.43 14.78
CA PHE A 508 -10.70 -3.47 15.38
C PHE A 508 -12.02 -4.08 15.84
N MET A 509 -12.21 -5.39 15.66
CA MET A 509 -13.46 -6.05 15.99
C MET A 509 -13.84 -5.90 17.47
N GLY A 510 -12.86 -6.02 18.35
CA GLY A 510 -13.00 -5.69 19.77
C GLY A 510 -11.98 -4.61 20.14
N TRP A 511 -12.37 -3.35 19.99
CA TRP A 511 -11.47 -2.22 20.14
C TRP A 511 -10.82 -2.12 21.52
N THR A 512 -9.49 -2.04 21.58
CA THR A 512 -8.70 -1.69 22.76
C THR A 512 -7.96 -0.39 22.47
N GLN A 513 -7.99 0.55 23.39
CA GLN A 513 -7.30 1.82 23.23
C GLN A 513 -5.98 1.83 24.01
N VAL A 514 -4.91 2.24 23.37
CA VAL A 514 -3.63 2.49 24.02
C VAL A 514 -3.66 3.86 24.70
N GLU A 515 -3.49 3.89 26.01
CA GLU A 515 -3.55 5.09 26.83
C GLU A 515 -2.15 5.57 27.26
N LEU A 516 -1.96 6.89 27.31
CA LEU A 516 -0.74 7.49 27.86
C LEU A 516 -0.68 7.35 29.38
N ASP A 517 -1.81 7.55 30.03
CA ASP A 517 -1.91 7.46 31.48
C ASP A 517 -2.08 6.00 31.93
N LYS A 518 -0.97 5.39 32.30
CA LYS A 518 -0.94 4.02 32.81
C LYS A 518 -1.71 3.84 34.12
N LYS A 519 -2.04 4.94 34.83
CA LYS A 519 -2.86 4.90 36.05
C LYS A 519 -4.34 4.68 35.75
N LYS A 520 -4.81 5.14 34.55
CA LYS A 520 -6.18 4.97 34.11
C LYS A 520 -6.52 3.49 33.90
N TYR A 521 -5.59 2.75 33.26
CA TYR A 521 -5.74 1.32 33.02
C TYR A 521 -4.45 0.58 33.32
N ASN A 522 -4.56 -0.63 33.85
CA ASN A 522 -3.41 -1.51 34.03
C ASN A 522 -2.72 -1.72 32.66
N ARG A 523 -1.40 -1.65 32.63
CA ARG A 523 -0.58 -1.73 31.39
C ARG A 523 -0.77 -0.58 30.40
N GLY A 524 -1.56 0.45 30.73
CA GLY A 524 -1.87 1.56 29.82
C GLY A 524 -2.78 1.18 28.65
N LEU A 525 -3.60 0.14 28.81
CA LEU A 525 -4.53 -0.36 27.80
C LEU A 525 -5.96 -0.32 28.33
N SER A 526 -6.90 0.20 27.54
CA SER A 526 -8.31 0.14 27.89
C SER A 526 -8.82 -1.31 27.85
N PRO A 527 -9.93 -1.61 28.56
CA PRO A 527 -10.64 -2.88 28.36
C PRO A 527 -11.08 -3.05 26.91
N VAL A 528 -11.29 -4.29 26.48
CA VAL A 528 -11.88 -4.60 25.18
C VAL A 528 -13.33 -4.11 25.19
N THR A 529 -13.68 -3.27 24.21
CA THR A 529 -15.07 -2.88 23.96
C THR A 529 -15.71 -3.84 22.95
N GLY A 530 -17.02 -4.12 23.08
CA GLY A 530 -17.75 -4.91 22.09
C GLY A 530 -17.85 -4.17 20.74
N SER A 531 -18.18 -4.91 19.70
CA SER A 531 -18.51 -4.31 18.42
C SER A 531 -19.89 -3.67 18.43
N GLU A 532 -20.13 -2.73 17.52
CA GLU A 532 -21.41 -2.07 17.34
C GLU A 532 -22.38 -2.83 16.43
N LEU A 533 -22.01 -4.04 15.94
CA LEU A 533 -22.87 -4.88 15.10
C LEU A 533 -24.13 -5.27 15.87
N SER A 534 -25.29 -4.92 15.32
CA SER A 534 -26.59 -5.15 15.97
C SER A 534 -26.99 -6.62 15.86
N THR A 535 -27.57 -7.14 16.95
CA THR A 535 -28.17 -8.50 16.96
C THR A 535 -29.63 -8.51 16.52
N THR A 536 -30.25 -7.34 16.36
CA THR A 536 -31.68 -7.20 16.06
C THR A 536 -31.95 -6.40 14.78
N ALA A 537 -31.12 -5.42 14.43
CA ALA A 537 -31.34 -4.63 13.25
C ALA A 537 -31.09 -5.43 11.95
N PHE A 538 -31.97 -5.18 10.98
CA PHE A 538 -31.81 -5.62 9.59
C PHE A 538 -31.53 -7.13 9.40
N GLY A 539 -32.17 -7.97 10.20
CA GLY A 539 -32.01 -9.43 10.14
C GLY A 539 -30.71 -9.91 10.81
N ASN A 540 -30.33 -9.33 11.94
CA ASN A 540 -29.17 -9.69 12.74
C ASN A 540 -27.82 -9.47 12.02
N GLU A 541 -27.33 -8.22 12.03
CA GLU A 541 -26.06 -7.82 11.39
C GLU A 541 -24.87 -8.65 11.86
N ARG A 542 -24.81 -8.98 13.15
CA ARG A 542 -23.71 -9.74 13.73
C ARG A 542 -23.58 -11.13 13.11
N GLU A 543 -24.72 -11.86 13.02
CA GLU A 543 -24.73 -13.21 12.45
C GLU A 543 -24.46 -13.18 10.95
N ARG A 544 -25.04 -12.20 10.21
CA ARG A 544 -24.71 -12.03 8.78
C ARG A 544 -23.21 -11.77 8.54
N TYR A 545 -22.59 -10.97 9.39
CA TYR A 545 -21.15 -10.70 9.27
C TYR A 545 -20.31 -11.97 9.47
N LEU A 546 -20.67 -12.79 10.49
CA LEU A 546 -20.05 -14.09 10.74
C LEU A 546 -20.27 -15.09 9.59
N GLU A 547 -21.48 -15.15 9.05
CA GLU A 547 -21.80 -16.03 7.91
C GLU A 547 -21.01 -15.68 6.67
N ARG A 548 -20.82 -14.40 6.38
CA ARG A 548 -19.99 -13.97 5.25
C ARG A 548 -18.53 -14.42 5.41
N TYR A 549 -17.96 -14.30 6.61
CA TYR A 549 -16.64 -14.87 6.90
C TYR A 549 -16.62 -16.41 6.76
N ALA A 550 -17.65 -17.10 7.23
CA ALA A 550 -17.76 -18.56 7.10
C ALA A 550 -17.76 -18.99 5.62
N ILE A 551 -18.51 -18.27 4.78
CA ILE A 551 -18.61 -18.56 3.34
C ILE A 551 -17.24 -18.41 2.67
N ILE A 552 -16.51 -17.32 2.89
CA ILE A 552 -15.19 -17.14 2.28
C ILE A 552 -14.15 -18.10 2.86
N ALA A 553 -14.22 -18.41 4.15
CA ALA A 553 -13.37 -19.41 4.80
C ALA A 553 -13.55 -20.81 4.17
N SER A 554 -14.80 -21.23 3.94
CA SER A 554 -15.08 -22.50 3.23
C SER A 554 -14.54 -22.43 1.79
N ARG A 555 -14.79 -21.34 1.08
CA ARG A 555 -14.36 -21.18 -0.31
C ARG A 555 -12.83 -21.29 -0.47
N VAL A 556 -12.04 -20.67 0.41
CA VAL A 556 -10.58 -20.76 0.30
C VAL A 556 -10.06 -22.16 0.67
N LYS A 557 -10.75 -22.91 1.55
CA LYS A 557 -10.45 -24.31 1.83
C LYS A 557 -10.73 -25.21 0.61
N ASP A 558 -11.86 -25.02 -0.05
CA ASP A 558 -12.25 -25.80 -1.22
C ASP A 558 -11.28 -25.60 -2.41
N ILE A 559 -10.90 -24.34 -2.66
CA ILE A 559 -9.99 -23.96 -3.76
C ILE A 559 -8.58 -24.51 -3.55
N GLU A 560 -8.15 -24.73 -2.31
CA GLU A 560 -6.82 -25.29 -2.01
C GLU A 560 -6.54 -26.62 -2.74
N SER A 561 -7.59 -27.42 -3.01
CA SER A 561 -7.45 -28.69 -3.75
C SER A 561 -6.97 -28.51 -5.20
N LEU A 562 -7.18 -27.33 -5.78
CA LEU A 562 -6.76 -26.97 -7.14
C LEU A 562 -5.35 -26.36 -7.20
N VAL A 563 -4.79 -26.00 -6.04
CA VAL A 563 -3.46 -25.39 -5.95
C VAL A 563 -2.39 -26.45 -6.17
N ARG A 564 -1.42 -26.15 -7.05
CA ARG A 564 -0.26 -27.04 -7.26
C ARG A 564 0.43 -27.35 -5.93
N PRO A 565 0.86 -28.61 -5.68
CA PRO A 565 1.45 -29.02 -4.41
C PRO A 565 2.59 -28.09 -3.94
N GLU A 566 3.47 -27.67 -4.85
CA GLU A 566 4.60 -26.81 -4.58
C GLU A 566 4.25 -25.34 -4.27
N LEU A 567 3.00 -24.95 -4.43
CA LEU A 567 2.48 -23.62 -4.09
C LEU A 567 1.60 -23.60 -2.83
N LYS A 568 1.42 -24.72 -2.14
CA LYS A 568 0.54 -24.79 -0.97
C LYS A 568 1.03 -23.93 0.19
N ASP A 569 2.31 -23.84 0.41
CA ASP A 569 2.91 -22.95 1.42
C ASP A 569 2.61 -21.49 1.10
N ALA A 570 2.80 -21.08 -0.15
CA ALA A 570 2.45 -19.76 -0.63
C ALA A 570 0.96 -19.47 -0.48
N TYR A 571 0.11 -20.42 -0.85
CA TYR A 571 -1.34 -20.32 -0.71
C TYR A 571 -1.77 -20.16 0.74
N PHE A 572 -1.17 -20.95 1.63
CA PHE A 572 -1.45 -20.86 3.05
C PHE A 572 -1.12 -19.48 3.60
N THR A 573 0.09 -18.98 3.35
CA THR A 573 0.53 -17.70 3.93
C THR A 573 -0.17 -16.49 3.35
N ALA A 574 -0.45 -16.47 2.05
CA ALA A 574 -1.01 -15.30 1.37
C ALA A 574 -2.55 -15.26 1.35
N ILE A 575 -3.22 -16.42 1.46
CA ILE A 575 -4.68 -16.53 1.29
C ILE A 575 -5.34 -17.17 2.51
N LYS A 576 -4.91 -18.39 2.85
CA LYS A 576 -5.62 -19.21 3.82
C LYS A 576 -5.50 -18.67 5.24
N TYR A 577 -4.28 -18.33 5.66
CA TYR A 577 -4.04 -17.77 6.99
C TYR A 577 -4.81 -16.46 7.23
N PRO A 578 -4.69 -15.40 6.40
CA PRO A 578 -5.40 -14.16 6.67
C PRO A 578 -6.92 -14.32 6.70
N VAL A 579 -7.51 -15.13 5.81
CA VAL A 579 -8.96 -15.34 5.78
C VAL A 579 -9.44 -16.13 6.99
N LEU A 580 -8.79 -17.26 7.31
CA LEU A 580 -9.23 -18.13 8.41
C LEU A 580 -8.97 -17.49 9.77
N ALA A 581 -7.82 -16.83 9.94
CA ALA A 581 -7.48 -16.16 11.19
C ALA A 581 -8.41 -14.97 11.46
N ALA A 582 -8.75 -14.17 10.44
CA ALA A 582 -9.73 -13.09 10.57
C ALA A 582 -11.14 -13.64 10.91
N ALA A 583 -11.57 -14.70 10.24
CA ALA A 583 -12.85 -15.36 10.52
C ALA A 583 -12.91 -15.90 11.97
N ALA A 584 -11.86 -16.58 12.40
CA ALA A 584 -11.75 -17.10 13.76
C ALA A 584 -11.70 -15.96 14.80
N HIS A 585 -10.93 -14.90 14.54
CA HIS A 585 -10.84 -13.74 15.45
C HIS A 585 -12.19 -13.03 15.61
N THR A 586 -12.92 -12.84 14.52
CA THR A 586 -14.27 -12.29 14.53
C THR A 586 -15.21 -13.16 15.36
N ARG A 587 -15.21 -14.47 15.16
CA ARG A 587 -16.02 -15.44 15.93
C ARG A 587 -15.62 -15.46 17.41
N LYS A 588 -14.31 -15.41 17.70
CA LYS A 588 -13.80 -15.31 19.08
C LYS A 588 -14.39 -14.12 19.82
N LEU A 589 -14.41 -12.94 19.16
CA LEU A 589 -14.86 -11.71 19.82
C LEU A 589 -16.39 -11.57 19.85
N LEU A 590 -17.09 -11.97 18.80
CA LEU A 590 -18.54 -11.81 18.71
C LEU A 590 -19.32 -12.90 19.45
N HIS A 591 -18.78 -14.10 19.58
CA HIS A 591 -19.43 -15.25 20.25
C HIS A 591 -18.68 -15.75 21.49
N GLY A 592 -17.55 -15.13 21.87
CA GLY A 592 -16.75 -15.61 23.01
C GLY A 592 -16.19 -17.03 22.80
N SER A 593 -15.89 -17.43 21.56
CA SER A 593 -15.50 -18.80 21.21
C SER A 593 -14.04 -19.10 21.58
N GLU A 594 -13.85 -19.99 22.52
CA GLU A 594 -12.53 -20.56 22.87
C GLU A 594 -11.97 -21.42 21.72
N GLU A 595 -12.81 -22.17 21.05
CA GLU A 595 -12.43 -22.98 19.88
C GLU A 595 -11.85 -22.10 18.77
N ALA A 596 -12.43 -20.93 18.53
CA ALA A 596 -11.88 -19.98 17.56
C ALA A 596 -10.51 -19.42 18.00
N TYR A 597 -10.29 -19.23 19.28
CA TYR A 597 -8.97 -18.84 19.78
C TYR A 597 -7.94 -19.95 19.55
N GLN A 598 -8.29 -21.21 19.81
CA GLN A 598 -7.45 -22.36 19.53
C GLN A 598 -7.15 -22.52 18.03
N GLU A 599 -8.16 -22.29 17.16
CA GLU A 599 -7.95 -22.29 15.70
C GLU A 599 -6.88 -21.27 15.28
N ILE A 600 -6.89 -20.05 15.84
CA ILE A 600 -5.85 -19.06 15.52
C ILE A 600 -4.46 -19.52 16.00
N GLN A 601 -4.40 -20.17 17.18
CA GLN A 601 -3.12 -20.72 17.69
C GLN A 601 -2.56 -21.81 16.76
N GLU A 602 -3.41 -22.72 16.30
CA GLU A 602 -3.03 -23.80 15.38
C GLU A 602 -2.58 -23.22 14.03
N LEU A 603 -3.33 -22.30 13.45
CA LEU A 603 -2.97 -21.61 12.19
C LEU A 603 -1.61 -20.89 12.31
N THR A 604 -1.39 -20.19 13.44
CA THR A 604 -0.14 -19.47 13.69
C THR A 604 1.02 -20.42 13.93
N HIS A 605 0.79 -21.52 14.63
CA HIS A 605 1.78 -22.57 14.80
C HIS A 605 2.20 -23.17 13.45
N TYR A 606 1.21 -23.52 12.61
CA TYR A 606 1.47 -24.06 11.26
C TYR A 606 2.27 -23.07 10.42
N TYR A 607 1.89 -21.79 10.43
CA TYR A 607 2.62 -20.72 9.71
C TYR A 607 4.11 -20.69 10.09
N ASN A 608 4.39 -20.74 11.39
CA ASN A 608 5.75 -20.57 11.91
C ASN A 608 6.60 -21.84 11.84
N LYS A 609 5.99 -23.02 11.98
CA LYS A 609 6.73 -24.26 12.18
C LYS A 609 6.74 -25.17 10.95
N GLU A 610 5.65 -25.21 10.19
CA GLU A 610 5.50 -26.14 9.09
C GLU A 610 5.84 -25.50 7.74
N ILE A 611 5.40 -24.28 7.49
CA ILE A 611 5.64 -23.58 6.24
C ILE A 611 7.14 -23.47 5.94
N GLY A 612 7.53 -23.93 4.72
CA GLY A 612 8.93 -23.93 4.28
C GLY A 612 9.87 -24.66 5.24
N ASN A 613 9.39 -25.72 5.92
CA ASN A 613 10.12 -26.44 6.97
C ASN A 613 10.61 -25.50 8.10
N GLY A 614 9.76 -24.61 8.56
CA GLY A 614 10.06 -23.65 9.63
C GLY A 614 10.87 -22.43 9.18
N LYS A 615 10.98 -22.17 7.88
CA LYS A 615 11.64 -20.97 7.31
C LYS A 615 11.15 -19.67 7.95
N TRP A 616 9.85 -19.62 8.29
CA TRP A 616 9.20 -18.43 8.82
C TRP A 616 8.97 -18.45 10.33
N ASN A 617 9.72 -19.28 11.04
CA ASN A 617 9.58 -19.43 12.49
C ASN A 617 9.80 -18.10 13.22
N GLY A 618 8.77 -17.64 13.94
CA GLY A 618 8.77 -16.35 14.65
C GLY A 618 8.34 -15.14 13.83
N LEU A 619 7.96 -15.33 12.56
CA LEU A 619 7.48 -14.23 11.72
C LEU A 619 6.05 -13.84 12.06
N MET A 620 5.14 -14.81 12.19
CA MET A 620 3.73 -14.53 12.49
C MET A 620 3.48 -14.55 13.99
N ASP A 621 2.85 -13.48 14.49
CA ASP A 621 2.36 -13.37 15.86
C ASP A 621 0.84 -13.17 15.85
N MET A 622 0.13 -14.02 16.59
CA MET A 622 -1.32 -13.89 16.75
C MET A 622 -1.75 -12.83 17.78
N GLN A 623 -0.81 -12.24 18.49
CA GLN A 623 -1.04 -11.27 19.56
C GLN A 623 -0.10 -10.06 19.46
N PRO A 624 -0.08 -9.34 18.33
CA PRO A 624 0.79 -8.18 18.17
C PRO A 624 0.71 -7.23 19.38
N ARG A 625 1.86 -6.90 19.97
CA ARG A 625 1.99 -6.10 21.20
C ARG A 625 1.18 -6.62 22.39
N LYS A 626 0.68 -7.83 22.35
CA LYS A 626 -0.15 -8.42 23.42
C LYS A 626 -1.31 -7.53 23.81
N LEU A 627 -1.98 -6.94 22.80
CA LEU A 627 -3.18 -6.15 23.03
C LEU A 627 -4.34 -7.05 23.48
N PRO A 628 -5.19 -6.60 24.42
CA PRO A 628 -6.28 -7.42 24.97
C PRO A 628 -7.27 -7.96 23.94
N VAL A 629 -7.42 -7.32 22.78
CA VAL A 629 -8.28 -7.83 21.69
C VAL A 629 -7.82 -9.19 21.13
N PHE A 630 -6.55 -9.53 21.34
CA PHE A 630 -5.97 -10.81 20.90
C PHE A 630 -5.96 -11.87 22.01
N ASP A 631 -6.30 -11.52 23.27
CA ASP A 631 -6.36 -12.48 24.37
C ASP A 631 -7.45 -13.54 24.15
N ALA A 632 -7.36 -14.64 24.88
CA ALA A 632 -8.43 -15.63 24.97
C ALA A 632 -9.76 -14.98 25.43
N PRO A 633 -10.90 -15.45 24.94
CA PRO A 633 -12.19 -14.86 25.31
C PRO A 633 -12.48 -15.05 26.80
N LYS A 634 -13.11 -14.03 27.40
CA LYS A 634 -13.58 -14.05 28.80
C LYS A 634 -15.10 -14.05 28.77
N GLY A 635 -15.75 -15.17 29.07
CA GLY A 635 -17.21 -15.23 29.18
C GLY A 635 -17.84 -16.55 28.73
N GLU A 636 -19.17 -16.60 28.65
CA GLU A 636 -19.92 -17.79 28.29
C GLU A 636 -19.57 -18.29 26.88
N ARG A 637 -19.42 -19.60 26.78
CA ARG A 637 -19.04 -20.30 25.53
C ARG A 637 -20.29 -20.56 24.70
N ILE A 638 -20.47 -19.82 23.63
CA ILE A 638 -21.46 -20.12 22.60
C ILE A 638 -20.75 -20.86 21.46
N PHE A 639 -21.01 -22.17 21.35
CA PHE A 639 -20.47 -22.99 20.27
C PHE A 639 -21.26 -22.77 18.99
N VAL A 640 -20.67 -22.11 17.99
CA VAL A 640 -21.19 -22.07 16.64
C VAL A 640 -20.17 -22.73 15.73
N ARG A 641 -20.49 -23.88 15.14
CA ARG A 641 -19.62 -24.52 14.15
C ARG A 641 -19.62 -23.72 12.85
N MET A 642 -18.44 -23.26 12.43
CA MET A 642 -18.27 -22.53 11.16
C MET A 642 -18.79 -23.32 9.96
N ASP A 643 -18.59 -24.65 9.96
CA ASP A 643 -19.05 -25.53 8.87
C ASP A 643 -20.59 -25.54 8.71
N SER A 644 -21.33 -25.30 9.81
CA SER A 644 -22.78 -25.18 9.75
C SER A 644 -23.25 -23.84 9.18
N LEU A 645 -22.42 -22.79 9.22
CA LEU A 645 -22.71 -21.46 8.68
C LEU A 645 -22.38 -21.35 7.20
N ALA A 646 -21.41 -22.13 6.71
CA ALA A 646 -20.92 -22.05 5.33
C ALA A 646 -21.88 -22.62 4.26
N GLY A 647 -23.03 -23.13 4.64
CA GLY A 647 -24.01 -23.84 3.80
C GLY A 647 -24.13 -23.33 2.37
N ASN A 648 -23.64 -24.10 1.40
CA ASN A 648 -23.73 -23.95 -0.06
C ASN A 648 -23.71 -22.51 -0.63
N GLY A 649 -23.05 -21.55 0.04
CA GLY A 649 -22.94 -20.17 -0.40
C GLY A 649 -24.24 -19.34 -0.21
N LYS A 650 -25.22 -19.83 0.51
CA LYS A 650 -26.43 -19.08 0.83
C LYS A 650 -26.25 -18.35 2.15
N VAL A 651 -26.54 -17.05 2.14
CA VAL A 651 -26.66 -16.27 3.37
C VAL A 651 -27.85 -16.79 4.17
N VAL A 652 -27.62 -17.24 5.39
CA VAL A 652 -28.66 -17.81 6.26
C VAL A 652 -29.56 -16.70 6.82
N HIS A 653 -28.96 -15.53 7.16
CA HIS A 653 -29.69 -14.34 7.62
C HIS A 653 -29.76 -13.30 6.48
N PRO A 654 -30.90 -13.19 5.77
CA PRO A 654 -31.06 -12.20 4.71
C PRO A 654 -31.08 -10.78 5.29
N ILE A 655 -30.71 -9.80 4.46
CA ILE A 655 -30.87 -8.40 4.82
C ILE A 655 -32.36 -8.05 4.86
N GLU A 656 -32.86 -7.68 6.05
CA GLU A 656 -34.18 -7.16 6.24
C GLU A 656 -34.12 -5.65 6.26
N GLN A 657 -34.89 -4.96 5.42
CA GLN A 657 -34.81 -3.50 5.32
C GLN A 657 -35.66 -2.77 6.36
N ASP A 658 -36.62 -3.47 7.01
CA ASP A 658 -37.46 -2.93 8.09
C ASP A 658 -38.10 -1.56 7.78
N GLY A 659 -38.52 -1.36 6.54
CA GLY A 659 -39.08 -0.08 6.09
C GLY A 659 -38.08 1.00 5.74
N THR A 660 -36.78 0.72 5.78
CA THR A 660 -35.74 1.67 5.35
C THR A 660 -35.56 1.64 3.83
N ILE A 661 -34.98 2.73 3.31
CA ILE A 661 -34.50 2.82 1.93
C ILE A 661 -32.99 3.02 1.99
N ALA A 662 -32.22 2.03 1.57
CA ALA A 662 -30.76 2.09 1.56
C ALA A 662 -30.22 1.78 0.15
N ARG A 663 -29.18 2.52 -0.26
CA ARG A 663 -28.56 2.36 -1.58
C ARG A 663 -27.06 2.60 -1.52
N ASN A 664 -26.34 2.00 -2.44
CA ASN A 664 -24.97 2.37 -2.73
C ASN A 664 -24.92 3.70 -3.49
N ALA A 665 -23.82 4.42 -3.36
CA ALA A 665 -23.63 5.68 -4.07
C ALA A 665 -23.64 5.50 -5.59
N ALA A 666 -23.21 4.35 -6.09
CA ALA A 666 -23.21 4.03 -7.52
C ALA A 666 -24.62 3.81 -8.13
N ASP A 667 -25.68 3.66 -7.30
CA ASP A 667 -27.06 3.47 -7.74
C ASP A 667 -27.78 4.80 -8.07
N TYR A 668 -27.04 5.82 -8.49
CA TYR A 668 -27.59 7.13 -8.83
C TYR A 668 -28.42 7.11 -10.12
N GLN A 669 -29.44 7.97 -10.21
CA GLN A 669 -30.16 8.26 -11.44
C GLN A 669 -29.43 9.27 -12.31
N GLU A 670 -28.79 10.27 -11.69
CA GLU A 670 -28.01 11.28 -12.39
C GLU A 670 -26.73 11.58 -11.63
N ALA A 671 -25.64 11.76 -12.35
CA ALA A 671 -24.36 12.19 -11.81
C ALA A 671 -23.73 13.31 -12.65
N SER A 672 -23.01 14.20 -12.01
CA SER A 672 -22.22 15.20 -12.70
C SER A 672 -21.10 14.56 -13.54
N LYS A 673 -20.73 15.22 -14.64
CA LYS A 673 -19.56 14.84 -15.41
C LYS A 673 -18.32 14.82 -14.49
N GLY A 674 -17.56 13.74 -14.54
CA GLY A 674 -16.38 13.53 -13.69
C GLY A 674 -16.68 12.85 -12.35
N ALA A 675 -17.94 12.44 -12.08
CA ALA A 675 -18.22 11.46 -11.04
C ALA A 675 -17.67 10.10 -11.47
N GLU A 676 -16.96 9.41 -10.59
CA GLU A 676 -16.24 8.18 -10.90
C GLU A 676 -16.39 7.16 -9.77
N ALA A 677 -16.98 6.00 -10.08
CA ALA A 677 -17.03 4.87 -9.16
C ALA A 677 -15.64 4.21 -9.05
N ILE A 678 -15.22 3.95 -7.83
CA ILE A 678 -13.90 3.37 -7.54
C ILE A 678 -14.09 1.94 -7.08
N ASP A 679 -13.64 1.02 -7.89
CA ASP A 679 -13.68 -0.41 -7.57
C ASP A 679 -12.82 -0.74 -6.34
N MET A 680 -13.23 -1.71 -5.56
CA MET A 680 -12.57 -2.17 -4.33
C MET A 680 -12.51 -1.11 -3.22
N LEU A 681 -13.43 -0.13 -3.19
CA LEU A 681 -13.49 0.92 -2.17
C LEU A 681 -14.85 1.02 -1.49
N GLY A 682 -14.83 1.19 -0.18
CA GLY A 682 -16.01 1.39 0.67
C GLY A 682 -16.74 0.08 1.02
N HIS A 683 -17.81 0.20 1.78
CA HIS A 683 -18.69 -0.95 2.06
C HIS A 683 -19.43 -1.42 0.80
N SER A 684 -19.68 -0.50 -0.13
CA SER A 684 -20.25 -0.84 -1.44
C SER A 684 -19.28 -1.57 -2.36
N MET A 685 -17.98 -1.44 -2.14
CA MET A 685 -16.89 -1.81 -3.07
C MET A 685 -16.92 -1.03 -4.40
N GLU A 686 -17.72 0.05 -4.47
CA GLU A 686 -17.89 0.93 -5.63
C GLU A 686 -18.24 2.36 -5.17
N ALA A 687 -17.49 2.89 -4.18
CA ALA A 687 -17.71 4.26 -3.69
C ALA A 687 -17.43 5.29 -4.80
N VAL A 688 -18.22 6.36 -4.86
CA VAL A 688 -18.20 7.33 -5.96
C VAL A 688 -17.47 8.61 -5.57
N SER A 689 -16.38 8.92 -6.27
CA SER A 689 -15.64 10.17 -6.16
C SER A 689 -16.29 11.28 -6.97
N LEU A 690 -16.38 12.48 -6.40
CA LEU A 690 -17.00 13.64 -7.02
C LEU A 690 -15.99 14.77 -7.25
N PRO A 691 -16.03 15.44 -8.41
CA PRO A 691 -15.31 16.69 -8.61
C PRO A 691 -15.95 17.81 -7.77
N LYS A 692 -15.22 18.90 -7.57
CA LYS A 692 -15.76 20.08 -6.90
C LYS A 692 -17.06 20.55 -7.58
N ASN A 693 -18.09 20.80 -6.79
CA ASN A 693 -19.47 21.11 -7.22
C ASN A 693 -20.18 19.96 -7.95
N GLY A 694 -19.59 18.77 -8.04
CA GLY A 694 -20.24 17.59 -8.58
C GLY A 694 -21.40 17.14 -7.71
N THR A 695 -22.38 16.49 -8.32
CA THR A 695 -23.60 16.01 -7.67
C THR A 695 -23.91 14.56 -8.02
N LEU A 696 -24.54 13.87 -7.08
CA LEU A 696 -25.26 12.61 -7.28
C LEU A 696 -26.71 12.85 -6.93
N SER A 697 -27.64 12.37 -7.75
CA SER A 697 -29.07 12.48 -7.53
C SER A 697 -29.74 11.12 -7.50
N TYR A 698 -30.66 10.93 -6.55
CA TYR A 698 -31.37 9.69 -6.31
C TYR A 698 -32.86 9.92 -6.16
N ASP A 699 -33.66 9.20 -6.93
CA ASP A 699 -35.12 9.18 -6.76
C ASP A 699 -35.49 8.04 -5.80
N PHE A 700 -36.40 8.32 -4.86
CA PHE A 700 -36.88 7.34 -3.89
C PHE A 700 -38.35 7.56 -3.58
N ASP A 701 -39.04 6.51 -3.10
CA ASP A 701 -40.48 6.54 -2.78
C ASP A 701 -40.71 6.35 -1.30
N ILE A 702 -41.48 7.27 -0.68
CA ILE A 702 -41.93 7.19 0.72
C ILE A 702 -43.32 6.57 0.78
N ALA A 703 -43.49 5.51 1.56
CA ALA A 703 -44.75 4.78 1.67
C ALA A 703 -45.78 5.45 2.56
N LYS A 704 -45.37 6.27 3.55
CA LYS A 704 -46.22 6.92 4.55
C LYS A 704 -45.70 8.31 4.88
N ASP A 705 -46.62 9.25 5.12
CA ASP A 705 -46.25 10.55 5.70
C ASP A 705 -45.57 10.39 7.05
N GLY A 706 -44.51 11.19 7.32
CA GLY A 706 -43.85 11.17 8.61
C GLY A 706 -42.48 11.85 8.61
N ASP A 707 -41.84 11.80 9.76
CA ASP A 707 -40.43 12.21 9.91
C ASP A 707 -39.52 11.02 9.58
N ALA A 708 -38.35 11.31 9.08
CA ALA A 708 -37.32 10.31 8.82
C ALA A 708 -35.92 10.88 9.07
N LEU A 709 -34.94 10.00 9.22
CA LEU A 709 -33.53 10.35 9.31
C LEU A 709 -32.84 9.89 8.02
N LEU A 710 -32.29 10.83 7.28
CA LEU A 710 -31.39 10.54 6.17
C LEU A 710 -29.96 10.44 6.73
N LYS A 711 -29.28 9.36 6.41
CA LYS A 711 -27.88 9.14 6.73
C LYS A 711 -27.09 9.03 5.42
N VAL A 712 -25.99 9.76 5.33
CA VAL A 712 -25.06 9.71 4.20
C VAL A 712 -23.69 9.28 4.71
N ALA A 713 -23.17 8.19 4.17
CA ALA A 713 -21.84 7.66 4.47
C ALA A 713 -20.85 8.04 3.37
N VAL A 714 -19.72 8.59 3.76
CA VAL A 714 -18.64 9.01 2.87
C VAL A 714 -17.31 8.46 3.37
N ILE A 715 -16.33 8.28 2.49
CA ILE A 715 -14.98 7.86 2.89
C ILE A 715 -14.32 9.01 3.67
N PRO A 716 -13.73 8.76 4.85
CA PRO A 716 -13.25 9.80 5.77
C PRO A 716 -11.87 10.37 5.41
N THR A 717 -11.56 10.51 4.12
CA THR A 717 -10.30 11.11 3.66
C THR A 717 -10.42 12.63 3.52
N GLN A 718 -9.30 13.34 3.65
CA GLN A 718 -9.24 14.80 3.63
C GLN A 718 -8.01 15.31 2.84
N PRO A 719 -7.87 14.98 1.56
CA PRO A 719 -6.63 15.18 0.81
C PRO A 719 -6.42 16.62 0.28
N ASN A 720 -7.29 17.58 0.59
CA ASN A 720 -7.11 18.93 0.11
C ASN A 720 -6.08 19.72 0.95
N ASP A 721 -5.70 20.90 0.48
CA ASP A 721 -4.73 21.79 1.12
C ASP A 721 -5.16 22.34 2.49
N LYS A 722 -6.40 22.09 2.91
CA LYS A 722 -6.96 22.55 4.19
C LYS A 722 -7.13 21.42 5.21
N GLY A 723 -6.95 20.17 4.79
CA GLY A 723 -7.24 19.00 5.60
C GLY A 723 -8.72 18.92 6.00
N ASP A 724 -9.63 19.25 5.07
CA ASP A 724 -11.08 19.20 5.25
C ASP A 724 -11.78 18.99 3.90
N LEU A 725 -12.75 18.07 3.86
CA LEU A 725 -13.68 17.94 2.74
C LEU A 725 -15.09 18.27 3.22
N ARG A 726 -15.80 19.05 2.40
CA ARG A 726 -17.16 19.48 2.69
C ARG A 726 -18.12 19.03 1.58
N PHE A 727 -19.33 18.74 1.99
CA PHE A 727 -20.43 18.43 1.09
C PHE A 727 -21.75 18.99 1.60
N SER A 728 -22.76 18.97 0.78
CA SER A 728 -24.11 19.34 1.18
C SER A 728 -25.13 18.32 0.68
N VAL A 729 -26.24 18.26 1.40
CA VAL A 729 -27.35 17.35 1.12
C VAL A 729 -28.63 18.15 1.04
N SER A 730 -29.48 17.85 0.07
CA SER A 730 -30.84 18.43 -0.05
C SER A 730 -31.81 17.36 -0.53
N VAL A 731 -33.08 17.50 -0.11
CA VAL A 731 -34.19 16.68 -0.59
C VAL A 731 -35.24 17.64 -1.19
N ASP A 732 -35.80 17.31 -2.36
CA ASP A 732 -36.82 18.02 -3.08
C ASP A 732 -36.51 19.52 -3.33
N GLY A 733 -35.26 19.86 -3.55
CA GLY A 733 -34.84 21.25 -3.77
C GLY A 733 -34.87 22.14 -2.52
N ALA A 734 -35.05 21.55 -1.31
CA ALA A 734 -34.95 22.28 -0.04
C ALA A 734 -33.56 22.90 0.09
N LYS A 735 -33.43 23.91 0.97
CA LYS A 735 -32.14 24.54 1.27
C LYS A 735 -31.12 23.48 1.70
N PRO A 736 -29.97 23.38 0.99
CA PRO A 736 -28.97 22.38 1.29
C PRO A 736 -28.39 22.53 2.70
N THR A 737 -28.23 21.41 3.40
CA THR A 737 -27.50 21.32 4.67
C THR A 737 -26.08 20.94 4.39
N GLY A 738 -25.11 21.75 4.86
CA GLY A 738 -23.67 21.53 4.66
C GLY A 738 -23.04 20.73 5.79
N TYR A 739 -22.07 19.89 5.44
CA TYR A 739 -21.28 19.06 6.36
C TYR A 739 -19.78 19.22 6.10
N SER A 740 -18.98 19.08 7.16
CA SER A 740 -17.53 18.96 7.14
C SER A 740 -17.14 17.55 7.57
N LEU A 741 -16.09 17.02 6.98
CA LEU A 741 -15.49 15.74 7.40
C LEU A 741 -14.37 15.94 8.42
N LYS A 742 -13.99 17.19 8.70
CA LYS A 742 -12.87 17.49 9.61
C LYS A 742 -13.20 17.06 11.04
N GLU A 743 -12.39 16.15 11.54
CA GLU A 743 -12.42 15.68 12.91
C GLU A 743 -11.08 15.99 13.59
N ALA A 744 -11.12 16.32 14.86
CA ALA A 744 -9.88 16.46 15.61
C ALA A 744 -9.19 15.08 15.73
N PHE A 745 -7.90 15.04 15.46
CA PHE A 745 -7.12 13.81 15.58
C PHE A 745 -7.30 13.17 16.96
N ARG A 746 -7.66 11.89 16.99
CA ARG A 746 -8.00 11.11 18.20
C ARG A 746 -9.29 11.53 18.92
N SER A 747 -10.13 12.34 18.30
CA SER A 747 -11.50 12.55 18.81
C SER A 747 -12.35 11.28 18.67
N GLU A 748 -13.47 11.20 19.38
CA GLU A 748 -14.42 10.09 19.22
C GLU A 748 -14.97 10.02 17.78
N GLY A 749 -15.27 11.18 17.16
CA GLY A 749 -15.73 11.22 15.77
C GLY A 749 -14.68 10.65 14.81
N TRP A 750 -13.41 11.04 14.93
CA TRP A 750 -12.33 10.49 14.13
C TRP A 750 -12.17 8.97 14.36
N LYS A 751 -12.18 8.52 15.60
CA LYS A 751 -12.09 7.10 15.95
C LYS A 751 -13.22 6.28 15.31
N LEU A 752 -14.45 6.76 15.39
CA LEU A 752 -15.60 6.08 14.76
C LEU A 752 -15.45 6.01 13.22
N ASN A 753 -14.93 7.07 12.59
CA ASN A 753 -14.66 7.07 11.17
C ASN A 753 -13.62 5.99 10.78
N VAL A 754 -12.53 5.89 11.55
CA VAL A 754 -11.49 4.86 11.34
C VAL A 754 -12.07 3.45 11.51
N LEU A 755 -12.84 3.22 12.57
CA LEU A 755 -13.43 1.92 12.88
C LEU A 755 -14.37 1.43 11.76
N ARG A 756 -15.16 2.34 11.18
CA ARG A 756 -16.14 2.02 10.13
C ARG A 756 -15.58 2.09 8.71
N GLY A 757 -14.44 2.72 8.49
CA GLY A 757 -14.03 3.12 7.15
C GLY A 757 -15.01 4.10 6.47
N GLN A 758 -15.92 4.69 7.23
CA GLN A 758 -16.96 5.63 6.78
C GLN A 758 -17.17 6.74 7.80
N ALA A 759 -17.35 7.98 7.33
CA ALA A 759 -17.90 9.09 8.09
C ALA A 759 -19.39 9.22 7.75
N VAL A 760 -20.24 9.07 8.74
CA VAL A 760 -21.70 9.17 8.58
C VAL A 760 -22.18 10.54 9.02
N ARG A 761 -23.06 11.16 8.22
CA ARG A 761 -23.69 12.45 8.52
C ARG A 761 -25.20 12.31 8.42
N ASP A 762 -25.90 12.88 9.40
CA ASP A 762 -27.35 12.72 9.57
C ASP A 762 -28.07 14.01 9.19
N LEU A 763 -29.22 13.88 8.49
CA LEU A 763 -30.17 14.96 8.21
C LEU A 763 -31.58 14.53 8.62
N LYS A 764 -32.15 15.25 9.58
CA LYS A 764 -33.57 15.05 9.94
C LYS A 764 -34.46 15.63 8.85
N LEU A 765 -35.34 14.79 8.30
CA LEU A 765 -36.37 15.15 7.34
C LEU A 765 -37.71 15.18 8.07
N THR A 766 -38.31 16.36 8.19
CA THR A 766 -39.59 16.54 8.91
C THR A 766 -40.75 16.64 7.92
N GLY A 767 -41.82 15.89 8.22
CA GLY A 767 -43.05 15.96 7.46
C GLY A 767 -42.95 15.48 6.03
N LEU A 768 -42.06 14.50 5.74
CA LEU A 768 -42.00 13.87 4.43
C LEU A 768 -43.37 13.33 4.03
N LYS A 769 -43.82 13.61 2.81
CA LYS A 769 -45.07 13.12 2.31
C LYS A 769 -44.94 11.78 1.62
N ARG A 770 -46.01 11.01 1.59
CA ARG A 770 -46.04 9.80 0.78
C ARG A 770 -45.86 10.17 -0.72
N GLY A 771 -45.01 9.41 -1.40
CA GLY A 771 -44.79 9.61 -2.85
C GLY A 771 -43.30 9.69 -3.19
N LYS A 772 -43.04 10.24 -4.37
CA LYS A 772 -41.69 10.37 -4.94
C LYS A 772 -40.97 11.58 -4.39
N HIS A 773 -39.69 11.35 -4.08
CA HIS A 773 -38.77 12.37 -3.57
C HIS A 773 -37.44 12.28 -4.33
N ARG A 774 -36.64 13.34 -4.27
CA ARG A 774 -35.34 13.40 -4.87
C ARG A 774 -34.28 13.88 -3.88
N LEU A 775 -33.31 13.03 -3.63
CA LEU A 775 -32.09 13.34 -2.86
C LEU A 775 -31.01 13.87 -3.80
N VAL A 776 -30.33 14.94 -3.41
CA VAL A 776 -29.13 15.45 -4.07
C VAL A 776 -27.99 15.54 -3.05
N ILE A 777 -26.88 14.88 -3.32
CA ILE A 777 -25.62 14.98 -2.59
C ILE A 777 -24.66 15.78 -3.46
N LYS A 778 -24.11 16.89 -2.94
CA LYS A 778 -23.21 17.78 -3.68
C LYS A 778 -21.88 17.93 -2.98
N ALA A 779 -20.78 17.70 -3.68
CA ALA A 779 -19.43 18.01 -3.24
C ALA A 779 -19.20 19.53 -3.23
N LEU A 780 -18.80 20.10 -2.10
CA LEU A 780 -18.36 21.50 -2.00
C LEU A 780 -16.87 21.66 -2.26
N ASP A 781 -16.11 20.61 -1.98
CA ASP A 781 -14.68 20.48 -2.29
C ASP A 781 -14.47 19.30 -3.25
N ALA A 782 -13.37 19.28 -3.99
CA ALA A 782 -13.03 18.16 -4.88
C ALA A 782 -12.70 16.93 -4.06
N HIS A 783 -12.86 15.75 -4.68
CA HIS A 783 -12.47 14.43 -4.13
C HIS A 783 -13.30 13.93 -2.96
N LEU A 784 -14.50 14.47 -2.76
CA LEU A 784 -15.49 13.83 -1.90
C LEU A 784 -15.81 12.45 -2.46
N ILE A 785 -15.83 11.43 -1.61
CA ILE A 785 -16.12 10.05 -1.99
C ILE A 785 -17.36 9.60 -1.22
N VAL A 786 -18.48 9.45 -1.92
CA VAL A 786 -19.74 8.97 -1.34
C VAL A 786 -19.80 7.45 -1.47
N ASP A 787 -20.16 6.76 -0.39
CA ASP A 787 -20.22 5.30 -0.36
C ASP A 787 -21.66 4.78 -0.35
N GLN A 788 -22.46 5.22 0.64
CA GLN A 788 -23.83 4.73 0.82
C GLN A 788 -24.72 5.84 1.39
N TRP A 789 -26.03 5.67 1.24
CA TRP A 789 -27.01 6.49 1.95
C TRP A 789 -28.25 5.66 2.34
N MET A 790 -28.98 6.14 3.34
CA MET A 790 -30.17 5.49 3.87
C MET A 790 -31.18 6.50 4.39
N ILE A 791 -32.48 6.23 4.20
CA ILE A 791 -33.59 6.90 4.86
C ILE A 791 -34.25 5.90 5.81
N ASP A 792 -34.42 6.27 7.07
CA ASP A 792 -35.02 5.47 8.11
C ASP A 792 -36.12 6.26 8.84
N SER A 793 -37.35 5.72 8.92
CA SER A 793 -38.43 6.29 9.71
C SER A 793 -38.24 6.05 11.22
N ASP A 794 -37.45 5.06 11.61
CA ASP A 794 -37.04 4.88 13.01
C ASP A 794 -35.75 5.66 13.29
N MET A 795 -35.92 6.91 13.72
CA MET A 795 -34.80 7.82 14.00
C MET A 795 -33.91 7.39 15.18
N ASN A 796 -34.30 6.40 15.97
CA ASN A 796 -33.56 5.90 17.12
C ASN A 796 -32.90 4.55 16.85
N ARG A 797 -33.03 4.01 15.65
CA ARG A 797 -32.46 2.72 15.29
C ARG A 797 -30.94 2.71 15.47
N ARG A 798 -30.43 1.71 16.16
CA ARG A 798 -29.01 1.45 16.34
C ARG A 798 -28.59 0.32 15.40
N PHE A 799 -27.65 0.59 14.53
CA PHE A 799 -27.10 -0.35 13.56
C PHE A 799 -25.67 0.04 13.20
N TYR A 800 -24.95 -0.87 12.57
CA TYR A 800 -23.59 -0.64 12.11
C TYR A 800 -23.50 -0.62 10.58
N LEU A 801 -24.11 -1.58 9.87
CA LEU A 801 -24.06 -1.70 8.41
C LEU A 801 -25.35 -1.16 7.77
N PHE A 802 -25.23 -0.42 6.69
CA PHE A 802 -26.38 -0.01 5.89
C PHE A 802 -27.05 -1.26 5.25
N PRO A 803 -28.38 -1.40 5.29
CA PRO A 803 -29.10 -2.57 4.80
C PRO A 803 -29.26 -2.54 3.26
N VAL A 804 -28.18 -2.35 2.51
CA VAL A 804 -28.19 -2.39 1.06
C VAL A 804 -28.21 -3.84 0.58
N LYS A 805 -29.16 -4.17 -0.32
CA LYS A 805 -29.35 -5.50 -0.92
C LYS A 805 -28.52 -5.68 -2.19
#